data_ac0aafe0b68f29a8083fb3c553e72866
#
_entry.id   ac0aafe0b68f29a8083fb3c553e72866
#
_cell.length_a   1.000
_cell.length_b   1.000
_cell.length_c   1.000
_cell.angle_alpha   90.00
_cell.angle_beta   90.00
_cell.angle_gamma   90.00
#
_symmetry.space_group_name_H-M   'P 1'
#
loop_
_entity.id
_entity.type
_entity.pdbx_description
1 polymer ?
#
loop_
_entity_poly.entity_id
_entity_poly.type
_entity_poly.pdbx_seq_one_letter_code
_entity_poly.pdbx_strand_id
1 'polypeptide(L)'
;MSRGLGDVYKRQILNDFKTPKGVLIYYRSKLKLKFLDKRLKILAAIVTLIVVALISRLVYLQIYQGEYFSKLADGNRIRLVSTSAPRGIIYDRNGVQLVNNRPAFTVELLPSLEPVSPEVVARLATLLNISVDEINEKIAHHSGFDPVTLKIDVPPEIVTIIEEQQDLYPGVFIDTKPVRNYIYKYEGAHALGYVSEISDSELEDKKKAGDDSYKLGDIIGKFGLEKYYDKYLRGIPGGEQVEVDVTGRPVQRLGMKNPVSGASLTLTIDHNLQEATEKAMDEVMSGINAQAAAAVVLNPQTGEVLAMVSRPTYDPNLFALGISTKDWNAINNNPHYPLDNKAVTGEYPPGSTFKIITGTAALMEKVVTPDELIFDSGQHWIIPKTNADGEALGYINFEQALAHSDNVYFYEMGNRLGIDRLAKWARIFGIGEKTGIDLPYEAVGNVACPEYKRKVFDEDWYLAETFDASIGQGFTLATPLQMALVMSEAANGGKKYRPYLVKDIIAPDGTVIKHFDPVVERDLNIDPSVISLVQEGLHEVSTVGTAAAMFKDFPVPIAGKTGTAENSHGREHGWFVAYGPFDNPNIAVAVIVENAGYGATSAVPIGYKILSAAFGLDKPKTPENQPAPAQQ
;
A
#
# COMPACT_ATOMS: atom_id res chain seq x y z
N MET A 1 -16.71 92.45 58.95
CA MET A 1 -18.18 92.34 59.01
C MET A 1 -18.66 90.94 58.72
N SER A 2 -18.52 89.97 59.60
CA SER A 2 -19.04 88.61 59.40
C SER A 2 -19.50 87.89 60.69
N ARG A 3 -19.96 88.64 61.68
CA ARG A 3 -20.48 88.05 62.96
C ARG A 3 -22.02 88.20 63.11
N GLY A 4 -22.74 88.75 62.13
CA GLY A 4 -24.16 89.04 62.28
C GLY A 4 -25.15 88.05 61.65
N LEU A 5 -24.71 87.15 60.71
CA LEU A 5 -25.63 86.25 59.96
C LEU A 5 -25.86 84.90 60.67
N GLY A 6 -24.90 84.46 61.54
CA GLY A 6 -25.05 83.20 62.27
C GLY A 6 -26.07 83.18 63.37
N ASP A 7 -26.30 84.33 64.04
CA ASP A 7 -27.22 84.40 65.15
C ASP A 7 -28.71 84.61 64.73
N VAL A 8 -28.95 85.21 63.57
CA VAL A 8 -30.30 85.30 63.00
C VAL A 8 -30.83 83.94 62.57
N TYR A 9 -29.95 83.11 62.01
CA TYR A 9 -30.37 81.78 61.61
C TYR A 9 -30.55 80.80 62.81
N LYS A 10 -29.78 80.97 63.86
CA LYS A 10 -30.01 80.21 65.10
C LYS A 10 -31.30 80.58 65.85
N ARG A 11 -31.73 81.86 65.81
CA ARG A 11 -33.00 82.28 66.41
C ARG A 11 -34.20 81.82 65.59
N GLN A 12 -34.11 81.79 64.27
CA GLN A 12 -35.17 81.29 63.40
C GLN A 12 -35.42 79.82 63.53
N ILE A 13 -34.36 79.01 63.65
CA ILE A 13 -34.41 77.54 63.91
C ILE A 13 -34.99 77.22 65.28
N LEU A 14 -34.71 78.06 66.33
CA LEU A 14 -35.25 77.87 67.65
C LEU A 14 -36.72 78.22 67.80
N ASN A 15 -37.20 79.16 67.04
CA ASN A 15 -38.65 79.53 67.04
C ASN A 15 -39.51 78.49 66.32
N ASP A 16 -39.03 77.85 65.30
CA ASP A 16 -39.76 76.78 64.59
C ASP A 16 -39.93 75.48 65.40
N PHE A 17 -39.11 75.32 66.46
CA PHE A 17 -39.22 74.18 67.40
C PHE A 17 -40.27 74.40 68.53
N LYS A 18 -40.86 75.59 68.63
CA LYS A 18 -41.91 75.90 69.65
C LYS A 18 -43.35 75.71 69.17
N THR A 19 -43.54 75.28 67.92
CA THR A 19 -44.88 75.00 67.37
C THR A 19 -45.08 73.52 67.12
N PRO A 20 -46.26 72.96 67.33
CA PRO A 20 -46.51 71.53 67.07
C PRO A 20 -46.14 71.07 65.64
N LYS A 21 -46.20 72.04 64.69
CA LYS A 21 -45.83 71.77 63.27
C LYS A 21 -44.27 71.62 63.07
N GLY A 22 -43.46 72.41 63.82
CA GLY A 22 -42.03 72.39 63.73
C GLY A 22 -41.42 71.06 64.27
N VAL A 23 -42.00 70.60 65.37
CA VAL A 23 -41.60 69.29 65.96
C VAL A 23 -41.94 68.12 65.02
N LEU A 24 -43.11 68.21 64.34
CA LEU A 24 -43.55 67.20 63.39
C LEU A 24 -42.65 67.13 62.11
N ILE A 25 -42.20 68.31 61.65
CA ILE A 25 -41.28 68.41 60.48
C ILE A 25 -39.89 67.85 60.84
N TYR A 26 -39.39 68.15 62.04
CA TYR A 26 -38.11 67.64 62.55
C TYR A 26 -38.14 66.12 62.72
N TYR A 27 -39.20 65.55 63.26
CA TYR A 27 -39.35 64.09 63.39
C TYR A 27 -39.56 63.45 62.03
N ARG A 28 -40.30 64.06 61.11
CA ARG A 28 -40.47 63.56 59.73
C ARG A 28 -39.16 63.59 58.93
N SER A 29 -38.34 64.64 59.09
CA SER A 29 -37.05 64.72 58.41
C SER A 29 -36.05 63.72 59.01
N LYS A 30 -36.01 63.52 60.35
CA LYS A 30 -35.18 62.48 61.00
C LYS A 30 -35.61 61.06 60.64
N LEU A 31 -36.93 60.85 60.51
CA LEU A 31 -37.43 59.54 60.03
C LEU A 31 -37.11 59.31 58.55
N LYS A 32 -37.21 60.31 57.67
CA LYS A 32 -36.78 60.20 56.27
C LYS A 32 -35.28 59.97 56.14
N LEU A 33 -34.46 60.68 56.93
CA LEU A 33 -33.02 60.48 56.96
C LEU A 33 -32.64 59.08 57.47
N LYS A 34 -33.28 58.56 58.51
CA LYS A 34 -33.05 57.18 58.98
C LYS A 34 -33.51 56.16 57.98
N PHE A 35 -34.56 56.40 57.19
CA PHE A 35 -35.01 55.49 56.16
C PHE A 35 -34.13 55.56 54.92
N LEU A 36 -33.57 56.74 54.58
CA LEU A 36 -32.58 56.92 53.55
C LEU A 36 -31.24 56.20 53.92
N ASP A 37 -30.80 56.34 55.16
CA ASP A 37 -29.60 55.73 55.69
C ASP A 37 -29.70 54.20 55.68
N LYS A 38 -30.90 53.66 55.99
CA LYS A 38 -31.14 52.21 55.91
C LYS A 38 -31.14 51.67 54.48
N ARG A 39 -31.71 52.43 53.53
CA ARG A 39 -31.68 52.06 52.11
C ARG A 39 -30.27 52.17 51.50
N LEU A 40 -29.52 53.21 51.89
CA LEU A 40 -28.12 53.38 51.50
C LEU A 40 -27.25 52.27 52.07
N LYS A 41 -27.47 51.85 53.31
CA LYS A 41 -26.76 50.71 53.90
C LYS A 41 -27.09 49.37 53.24
N ILE A 42 -28.37 49.18 52.87
CA ILE A 42 -28.79 47.99 52.11
C ILE A 42 -28.18 48.02 50.70
N LEU A 43 -28.21 49.17 50.03
CA LEU A 43 -27.57 49.32 48.72
C LEU A 43 -26.07 49.08 48.77
N ALA A 44 -25.39 49.67 49.78
CA ALA A 44 -23.97 49.45 50.03
C ALA A 44 -23.65 47.96 50.30
N ALA A 45 -24.49 47.30 51.10
CA ALA A 45 -24.34 45.86 51.36
C ALA A 45 -24.53 45.03 50.11
N ILE A 46 -25.51 45.35 49.24
CA ILE A 46 -25.72 44.67 47.95
C ILE A 46 -24.50 44.88 47.04
N VAL A 47 -24.04 46.13 46.89
CA VAL A 47 -22.85 46.44 46.06
C VAL A 47 -21.62 45.74 46.60
N THR A 48 -21.41 45.73 47.93
CA THR A 48 -20.30 45.01 48.55
C THR A 48 -20.40 43.50 48.26
N LEU A 49 -21.58 42.91 48.37
CA LEU A 49 -21.81 41.49 48.08
C LEU A 49 -21.51 41.15 46.59
N ILE A 50 -21.95 42.04 45.67
CA ILE A 50 -21.62 41.91 44.26
C ILE A 50 -20.10 42.00 44.02
N VAL A 51 -19.43 42.96 44.63
CA VAL A 51 -17.97 43.13 44.52
C VAL A 51 -17.24 41.92 45.09
N VAL A 52 -17.66 41.43 46.25
CA VAL A 52 -17.07 40.20 46.84
C VAL A 52 -17.31 38.99 45.94
N ALA A 53 -18.49 38.84 45.37
CA ALA A 53 -18.77 37.76 44.42
C ALA A 53 -17.92 37.86 43.14
N LEU A 54 -17.74 39.08 42.59
CA LEU A 54 -16.86 39.32 41.45
C LEU A 54 -15.39 39.03 41.76
N ILE A 55 -14.91 39.51 42.94
CA ILE A 55 -13.54 39.23 43.39
C ILE A 55 -13.34 37.71 43.60
N SER A 56 -14.29 37.04 44.25
CA SER A 56 -14.24 35.59 44.43
C SER A 56 -14.21 34.86 43.12
N ARG A 57 -15.02 35.29 42.13
CA ARG A 57 -14.99 34.74 40.79
C ARG A 57 -13.69 35.03 40.06
N LEU A 58 -13.13 36.20 40.25
CA LEU A 58 -11.82 36.57 39.67
C LEU A 58 -10.70 35.73 40.25
N VAL A 59 -10.67 35.53 41.55
CA VAL A 59 -9.74 34.66 42.27
C VAL A 59 -9.88 33.22 41.77
N TYR A 60 -11.09 32.71 41.64
CA TYR A 60 -11.35 31.39 41.09
C TYR A 60 -10.80 31.25 39.67
N LEU A 61 -11.09 32.21 38.77
CA LEU A 61 -10.61 32.18 37.40
C LEU A 61 -9.09 32.37 37.27
N GLN A 62 -8.49 33.28 38.08
CA GLN A 62 -7.05 33.58 37.95
C GLN A 62 -6.13 32.67 38.75
N ILE A 63 -6.56 32.20 39.90
CA ILE A 63 -5.72 31.37 40.78
C ILE A 63 -6.07 29.88 40.60
N TYR A 64 -7.32 29.50 40.70
CA TYR A 64 -7.71 28.10 40.65
C TYR A 64 -7.76 27.55 39.21
N GLN A 65 -8.27 28.34 38.26
CA GLN A 65 -8.29 27.98 36.87
C GLN A 65 -7.24 28.72 36.01
N GLY A 66 -6.35 29.48 36.62
CA GLY A 66 -5.36 30.30 35.93
C GLY A 66 -4.45 29.49 35.00
N GLU A 67 -3.96 28.34 35.48
CA GLU A 67 -3.14 27.44 34.68
C GLU A 67 -3.92 26.82 33.48
N TYR A 68 -5.19 26.52 33.69
CA TYR A 68 -6.07 26.03 32.61
C TYR A 68 -6.31 27.10 31.54
N PHE A 69 -6.66 28.33 31.95
CA PHE A 69 -6.88 29.43 30.99
C PHE A 69 -5.57 29.93 30.37
N SER A 70 -4.45 29.84 31.06
CA SER A 70 -3.13 30.13 30.50
C SER A 70 -2.80 29.12 29.41
N LYS A 71 -2.98 27.81 29.64
CA LYS A 71 -2.81 26.78 28.63
C LYS A 71 -3.73 26.96 27.41
N LEU A 72 -4.98 27.36 27.66
CA LEU A 72 -5.92 27.68 26.59
C LEU A 72 -5.49 28.93 25.79
N ALA A 73 -5.03 29.97 26.47
CA ALA A 73 -4.53 31.18 25.84
C ALA A 73 -3.24 30.92 25.06
N ASP A 74 -2.32 30.12 25.62
CA ASP A 74 -1.09 29.71 24.94
C ASP A 74 -1.42 28.83 23.73
N GLY A 75 -2.40 27.92 23.84
CA GLY A 75 -2.88 27.10 22.70
C GLY A 75 -3.54 27.93 21.59
N ASN A 76 -4.13 29.08 21.91
CA ASN A 76 -4.68 29.99 20.91
C ASN A 76 -3.64 30.96 20.32
N ARG A 77 -2.58 31.26 21.06
CA ARG A 77 -1.51 32.20 20.68
C ARG A 77 -0.35 31.50 19.98
N ILE A 78 -0.03 30.27 20.43
CA ILE A 78 1.05 29.48 19.86
C ILE A 78 0.47 28.51 18.83
N ARG A 79 0.93 28.62 17.59
CA ARG A 79 0.60 27.70 16.52
C ARG A 79 1.79 26.87 16.12
N LEU A 80 1.52 25.62 15.78
CA LEU A 80 2.49 24.72 15.20
C LEU A 80 2.30 24.77 13.67
N VAL A 81 3.18 25.47 12.96
CA VAL A 81 3.26 25.37 11.49
C VAL A 81 3.94 24.04 11.20
N SER A 82 3.20 23.10 10.66
CA SER A 82 3.65 21.72 10.44
C SER A 82 4.75 21.65 9.38
N THR A 83 5.87 21.01 9.71
CA THR A 83 6.93 20.69 8.76
C THR A 83 6.86 19.21 8.40
N SER A 84 6.71 18.89 7.12
CA SER A 84 6.61 17.52 6.64
C SER A 84 7.87 16.71 6.97
N ALA A 85 7.69 15.50 7.47
CA ALA A 85 8.80 14.57 7.71
C ALA A 85 9.13 13.79 6.44
N PRO A 86 10.40 13.53 6.14
CA PRO A 86 10.77 12.58 5.09
C PRO A 86 10.24 11.19 5.41
N ARG A 87 9.68 10.49 4.42
CA ARG A 87 9.30 9.08 4.57
C ARG A 87 10.55 8.21 4.63
N GLY A 88 10.46 7.05 5.26
CA GLY A 88 11.52 6.05 5.30
C GLY A 88 11.95 5.61 3.89
N ILE A 89 13.22 5.30 3.73
CA ILE A 89 13.80 4.84 2.45
C ILE A 89 13.47 3.34 2.29
N ILE A 90 13.24 2.90 1.04
CA ILE A 90 13.06 1.50 0.73
C ILE A 90 14.29 1.01 -0.03
N TYR A 91 14.95 -0.01 0.51
CA TYR A 91 16.14 -0.65 -0.04
C TYR A 91 15.81 -2.04 -0.56
N ASP A 92 16.53 -2.50 -1.57
CA ASP A 92 16.58 -3.91 -1.93
C ASP A 92 17.35 -4.72 -0.88
N ARG A 93 17.47 -6.03 -1.07
CA ARG A 93 18.21 -6.94 -0.17
C ARG A 93 19.70 -6.64 -0.08
N ASN A 94 20.28 -5.96 -1.06
CA ASN A 94 21.70 -5.64 -1.20
C ASN A 94 22.03 -4.19 -0.79
N GLY A 95 21.02 -3.42 -0.32
CA GLY A 95 21.18 -2.02 0.10
C GLY A 95 21.05 -1.00 -1.04
N VAL A 96 20.59 -1.41 -2.22
CA VAL A 96 20.26 -0.49 -3.32
C VAL A 96 18.99 0.29 -2.97
N GLN A 97 19.03 1.61 -3.07
CA GLN A 97 17.84 2.42 -2.84
C GLN A 97 16.87 2.27 -4.01
N LEU A 98 15.67 1.76 -3.74
CA LEU A 98 14.59 1.68 -4.72
C LEU A 98 13.69 2.92 -4.66
N VAL A 99 13.41 3.39 -3.46
CA VAL A 99 12.56 4.55 -3.21
C VAL A 99 13.19 5.45 -2.15
N ASN A 100 13.34 6.74 -2.45
CA ASN A 100 13.84 7.74 -1.51
C ASN A 100 12.96 9.01 -1.50
N ASN A 101 13.46 10.09 -0.92
CA ASN A 101 12.80 11.39 -0.98
C ASN A 101 13.78 12.39 -1.63
N ARG A 102 13.26 13.26 -2.49
CA ARG A 102 14.00 14.38 -3.03
C ARG A 102 13.39 15.71 -2.57
N PRO A 103 14.19 16.76 -2.38
CA PRO A 103 13.64 18.08 -2.13
C PRO A 103 12.90 18.58 -3.38
N ALA A 104 11.75 19.20 -3.18
CA ALA A 104 10.98 19.82 -4.25
C ALA A 104 10.45 21.17 -3.81
N PHE A 105 10.59 22.19 -4.67
CA PHE A 105 10.02 23.50 -4.43
C PHE A 105 8.51 23.45 -4.58
N THR A 106 7.82 23.94 -3.56
CA THR A 106 6.36 23.89 -3.46
C THR A 106 5.83 25.31 -3.32
N VAL A 107 4.90 25.70 -4.16
CA VAL A 107 4.20 26.98 -4.05
C VAL A 107 3.05 26.83 -3.07
N GLU A 108 3.10 27.63 -2.03
CA GLU A 108 2.12 27.65 -0.96
C GLU A 108 1.47 29.01 -0.83
N LEU A 109 0.20 29.01 -0.44
CA LEU A 109 -0.57 30.23 -0.16
C LEU A 109 -0.95 30.23 1.31
N LEU A 110 -0.58 31.28 2.04
CA LEU A 110 -0.98 31.48 3.42
C LEU A 110 -2.43 32.00 3.45
N PRO A 111 -3.39 31.30 4.07
CA PRO A 111 -4.73 31.78 4.20
C PRO A 111 -4.74 33.06 5.03
N SER A 112 -5.32 34.14 4.50
CA SER A 112 -5.56 35.38 5.24
C SER A 112 -7.04 35.52 5.57
N LEU A 113 -7.39 36.38 6.54
CA LEU A 113 -8.78 36.70 6.84
C LEU A 113 -9.48 37.43 5.69
N GLU A 114 -8.71 38.02 4.77
CA GLU A 114 -9.21 38.61 3.55
C GLU A 114 -9.12 37.60 2.40
N PRO A 115 -10.15 37.50 1.56
CA PRO A 115 -10.13 36.66 0.38
C PRO A 115 -8.97 37.04 -0.55
N VAL A 116 -8.28 36.05 -1.10
CA VAL A 116 -7.23 36.27 -2.10
C VAL A 116 -7.85 36.96 -3.31
N SER A 117 -7.23 38.05 -3.79
CA SER A 117 -7.82 38.81 -4.88
C SER A 117 -7.90 37.96 -6.17
N PRO A 118 -9.00 38.09 -6.95
CA PRO A 118 -9.16 37.36 -8.21
C PRO A 118 -7.98 37.57 -9.20
N GLU A 119 -7.32 38.72 -9.12
CA GLU A 119 -6.16 39.04 -9.96
C GLU A 119 -4.94 38.18 -9.58
N VAL A 120 -4.69 37.98 -8.29
CA VAL A 120 -3.61 37.11 -7.80
C VAL A 120 -3.89 35.66 -8.20
N VAL A 121 -5.12 35.18 -8.04
CA VAL A 121 -5.54 33.84 -8.48
C VAL A 121 -5.31 33.65 -9.98
N ALA A 122 -5.69 34.63 -10.81
CA ALA A 122 -5.52 34.56 -12.25
C ALA A 122 -4.03 34.54 -12.67
N ARG A 123 -3.18 35.32 -11.99
CA ARG A 123 -1.72 35.31 -12.22
C ARG A 123 -1.11 33.97 -11.83
N LEU A 124 -1.47 33.44 -10.66
CA LEU A 124 -1.03 32.12 -10.20
C LEU A 124 -1.47 31.01 -11.15
N ALA A 125 -2.72 31.04 -11.61
CA ALA A 125 -3.24 30.08 -12.57
C ALA A 125 -2.38 30.04 -13.85
N THR A 126 -2.02 31.22 -14.38
CA THR A 126 -1.17 31.35 -15.56
C THR A 126 0.27 30.89 -15.28
N LEU A 127 0.87 31.35 -14.17
CA LEU A 127 2.25 31.01 -13.82
C LEU A 127 2.44 29.53 -13.52
N LEU A 128 1.49 28.93 -12.78
CA LEU A 128 1.57 27.53 -12.36
C LEU A 128 0.99 26.57 -13.40
N ASN A 129 0.38 27.06 -14.47
CA ASN A 129 -0.33 26.26 -15.48
C ASN A 129 -1.36 25.31 -14.83
N ILE A 130 -2.24 25.87 -14.00
CA ILE A 130 -3.39 25.21 -13.36
C ILE A 130 -4.63 26.10 -13.56
N SER A 131 -5.83 25.54 -13.45
CA SER A 131 -7.04 26.34 -13.64
C SER A 131 -7.36 27.24 -12.44
N VAL A 132 -8.07 28.35 -12.68
CA VAL A 132 -8.56 29.24 -11.63
C VAL A 132 -9.50 28.47 -10.69
N ASP A 133 -10.32 27.58 -11.24
CA ASP A 133 -11.26 26.76 -10.47
C ASP A 133 -10.52 25.81 -9.53
N GLU A 134 -9.44 25.18 -9.97
CA GLU A 134 -8.60 24.32 -9.14
C GLU A 134 -7.98 25.07 -7.96
N ILE A 135 -7.47 26.29 -8.19
CA ILE A 135 -6.96 27.12 -7.09
C ILE A 135 -8.05 27.46 -6.09
N ASN A 136 -9.22 27.89 -6.58
CA ASN A 136 -10.36 28.26 -5.74
C ASN A 136 -10.87 27.05 -4.94
N GLU A 137 -10.90 25.87 -5.54
CA GLU A 137 -11.30 24.63 -4.90
C GLU A 137 -10.34 24.25 -3.77
N LYS A 138 -9.02 24.31 -4.01
CA LYS A 138 -8.00 24.10 -2.98
C LYS A 138 -8.12 25.08 -1.81
N ILE A 139 -8.41 26.35 -2.09
CA ILE A 139 -8.63 27.38 -1.05
C ILE A 139 -9.92 27.09 -0.29
N ALA A 140 -11.02 26.73 -0.97
CA ALA A 140 -12.32 26.50 -0.36
C ALA A 140 -12.38 25.25 0.52
N HIS A 141 -11.69 24.18 0.14
CA HIS A 141 -11.59 22.95 0.94
C HIS A 141 -10.61 23.06 2.11
N HIS A 142 -9.82 24.14 2.15
CA HIS A 142 -8.87 24.35 3.23
C HIS A 142 -9.58 24.84 4.49
N SER A 143 -9.34 24.18 5.60
CA SER A 143 -9.85 24.59 6.92
C SER A 143 -8.67 24.82 7.87
N GLY A 144 -8.54 26.04 8.36
CA GLY A 144 -7.50 26.38 9.34
C GLY A 144 -6.53 27.46 8.87
N PHE A 145 -5.34 27.45 9.46
CA PHE A 145 -4.31 28.46 9.19
C PHE A 145 -3.02 27.84 8.60
N ASP A 146 -3.04 26.53 8.36
CA ASP A 146 -1.94 25.88 7.66
C ASP A 146 -1.88 26.40 6.21
N PRO A 147 -0.70 26.49 5.59
CA PRO A 147 -0.60 26.91 4.20
C PRO A 147 -1.34 25.99 3.24
N VAL A 148 -1.96 26.56 2.23
CA VAL A 148 -2.59 25.82 1.12
C VAL A 148 -1.54 25.48 0.07
N THR A 149 -1.27 24.21 -0.16
CA THR A 149 -0.37 23.78 -1.23
C THR A 149 -1.04 23.98 -2.60
N LEU A 150 -0.53 24.91 -3.40
CA LEU A 150 -1.05 25.17 -4.74
C LEU A 150 -0.44 24.25 -5.77
N LYS A 151 0.88 24.11 -5.78
CA LYS A 151 1.60 23.23 -6.71
C LYS A 151 2.91 22.74 -6.11
N ILE A 152 3.14 21.43 -6.23
CA ILE A 152 4.37 20.76 -5.79
C ILE A 152 5.30 20.62 -6.99
N ASP A 153 6.62 20.62 -6.73
CA ASP A 153 7.69 20.38 -7.71
C ASP A 153 7.70 21.39 -8.85
N VAL A 154 7.67 22.65 -8.47
CA VAL A 154 7.80 23.74 -9.46
C VAL A 154 9.27 23.93 -9.88
N PRO A 155 9.52 24.27 -11.17
CA PRO A 155 10.87 24.51 -11.65
C PRO A 155 11.46 25.81 -11.06
N PRO A 156 12.80 25.92 -10.99
CA PRO A 156 13.48 27.08 -10.39
C PRO A 156 13.11 28.44 -11.00
N GLU A 157 12.68 28.47 -12.25
CA GLU A 157 12.23 29.69 -12.93
C GLU A 157 10.97 30.26 -12.28
N ILE A 158 10.02 29.40 -11.89
CA ILE A 158 8.81 29.83 -11.16
C ILE A 158 9.17 30.34 -9.78
N VAL A 159 10.10 29.66 -9.09
CA VAL A 159 10.62 30.11 -7.78
C VAL A 159 11.17 31.51 -7.89
N THR A 160 12.04 31.77 -8.88
CA THR A 160 12.65 33.07 -9.11
C THR A 160 11.61 34.16 -9.37
N ILE A 161 10.60 33.90 -10.21
CA ILE A 161 9.51 34.86 -10.49
C ILE A 161 8.75 35.23 -9.24
N ILE A 162 8.39 34.26 -8.40
CA ILE A 162 7.61 34.51 -7.17
C ILE A 162 8.45 35.29 -6.15
N GLU A 163 9.72 34.89 -5.95
CA GLU A 163 10.60 35.53 -4.97
C GLU A 163 11.01 36.96 -5.39
N GLU A 164 11.21 37.23 -6.69
CA GLU A 164 11.53 38.56 -7.18
C GLU A 164 10.33 39.50 -7.21
N GLN A 165 9.12 38.97 -7.32
CA GLN A 165 7.90 39.74 -7.51
C GLN A 165 6.89 39.54 -6.38
N GLN A 166 7.33 39.40 -5.14
CA GLN A 166 6.47 39.13 -3.98
C GLN A 166 5.29 40.10 -3.84
N ASP A 167 5.48 41.38 -4.24
CA ASP A 167 4.40 42.38 -4.21
C ASP A 167 3.22 42.04 -5.13
N LEU A 168 3.46 41.24 -6.18
CA LEU A 168 2.42 40.78 -7.10
C LEU A 168 1.74 39.47 -6.63
N TYR A 169 2.34 38.78 -5.66
CA TYR A 169 1.88 37.49 -5.12
C TYR A 169 1.73 37.55 -3.58
N PRO A 170 0.92 38.45 -3.03
CA PRO A 170 0.77 38.59 -1.58
C PRO A 170 0.24 37.28 -0.96
N GLY A 171 0.88 36.84 0.12
CA GLY A 171 0.53 35.60 0.83
C GLY A 171 1.07 34.32 0.18
N VAL A 172 1.70 34.41 -1.00
CA VAL A 172 2.35 33.27 -1.66
C VAL A 172 3.81 33.19 -1.23
N PHE A 173 4.27 31.97 -0.96
CA PHE A 173 5.68 31.73 -0.63
C PHE A 173 6.12 30.36 -1.16
N ILE A 174 7.43 30.17 -1.21
CA ILE A 174 8.05 28.92 -1.62
C ILE A 174 8.50 28.15 -0.38
N ASP A 175 8.06 26.90 -0.28
CA ASP A 175 8.56 25.93 0.70
C ASP A 175 9.32 24.80 0.00
N THR A 176 10.23 24.15 0.73
CA THR A 176 10.96 22.98 0.22
C THR A 176 10.49 21.76 0.97
N LYS A 177 9.69 20.92 0.30
CA LYS A 177 9.13 19.69 0.88
C LYS A 177 9.83 18.44 0.37
N PRO A 178 9.97 17.40 1.20
CA PRO A 178 10.42 16.09 0.73
C PRO A 178 9.31 15.44 -0.10
N VAL A 179 9.58 15.18 -1.36
CA VAL A 179 8.68 14.46 -2.27
C VAL A 179 9.18 13.05 -2.49
N ARG A 180 8.26 12.09 -2.45
CA ARG A 180 8.57 10.68 -2.69
C ARG A 180 9.10 10.49 -4.10
N ASN A 181 10.20 9.74 -4.23
CA ASN A 181 10.89 9.52 -5.49
C ASN A 181 11.16 8.02 -5.68
N TYR A 182 10.53 7.44 -6.68
CA TYR A 182 10.71 6.06 -7.14
C TYR A 182 11.80 6.09 -8.22
N ILE A 183 13.01 5.67 -7.83
CA ILE A 183 14.26 5.92 -8.59
C ILE A 183 14.19 5.25 -9.96
N TYR A 184 13.67 4.03 -10.01
CA TYR A 184 13.58 3.22 -11.23
C TYR A 184 12.20 3.27 -11.91
N LYS A 185 11.35 4.22 -11.50
CA LYS A 185 10.01 4.48 -12.08
C LYS A 185 9.11 3.25 -12.07
N TYR A 186 9.05 2.54 -13.21
CA TYR A 186 8.14 1.42 -13.45
C TYR A 186 8.52 0.15 -12.70
N GLU A 187 9.80 0.03 -12.29
CA GLU A 187 10.35 -1.17 -11.70
C GLU A 187 9.76 -1.44 -10.31
N GLY A 188 9.25 -2.66 -10.13
CA GLY A 188 8.62 -3.08 -8.88
C GLY A 188 7.40 -2.25 -8.46
N ALA A 189 6.82 -1.45 -9.37
CA ALA A 189 5.76 -0.48 -9.06
C ALA A 189 4.59 -1.09 -8.28
N HIS A 190 4.17 -2.30 -8.62
CA HIS A 190 3.05 -2.97 -7.95
C HIS A 190 3.40 -3.48 -6.54
N ALA A 191 4.64 -3.94 -6.33
CA ALA A 191 5.11 -4.36 -5.02
C ALA A 191 5.38 -3.14 -4.12
N LEU A 192 6.10 -2.13 -4.62
CA LEU A 192 6.40 -0.89 -3.91
C LEU A 192 5.11 -0.11 -3.60
N GLY A 193 4.22 0.01 -4.59
CA GLY A 193 3.04 0.83 -4.50
C GLY A 193 3.32 2.31 -4.76
N TYR A 194 2.40 3.17 -4.34
CA TYR A 194 2.55 4.62 -4.49
C TYR A 194 1.95 5.37 -3.30
N VAL A 195 2.33 6.63 -3.18
CA VAL A 195 1.79 7.58 -2.20
C VAL A 195 0.96 8.64 -2.90
N SER A 196 -0.04 9.16 -2.21
CA SER A 196 -0.83 10.31 -2.63
C SER A 196 -1.44 10.99 -1.40
N GLU A 197 -2.07 12.13 -1.60
CA GLU A 197 -2.80 12.84 -0.56
C GLU A 197 -3.96 12.00 -0.01
N ILE A 198 -4.19 12.07 1.30
CA ILE A 198 -5.30 11.40 1.97
C ILE A 198 -6.64 11.97 1.50
N SER A 199 -7.58 11.11 1.14
CA SER A 199 -8.95 11.52 0.81
C SER A 199 -9.81 11.70 2.07
N ASP A 200 -10.93 12.42 1.94
CA ASP A 200 -11.89 12.61 3.04
C ASP A 200 -12.39 11.27 3.60
N SER A 201 -12.70 10.31 2.72
CA SER A 201 -13.16 8.97 3.13
C SER A 201 -12.09 8.20 3.90
N GLU A 202 -10.83 8.25 3.45
CA GLU A 202 -9.72 7.59 4.15
C GLU A 202 -9.44 8.25 5.51
N LEU A 203 -9.55 9.58 5.58
CA LEU A 203 -9.39 10.30 6.83
C LEU A 203 -10.50 9.94 7.84
N GLU A 204 -11.75 9.81 7.38
CA GLU A 204 -12.84 9.32 8.23
C GLU A 204 -12.60 7.89 8.71
N ASP A 205 -12.12 7.00 7.84
CA ASP A 205 -11.84 5.61 8.20
C ASP A 205 -10.70 5.52 9.21
N LYS A 206 -9.65 6.35 9.09
CA LYS A 206 -8.58 6.49 10.08
C LYS A 206 -9.14 6.95 11.43
N LYS A 207 -9.98 7.99 11.45
CA LYS A 207 -10.62 8.48 12.68
C LYS A 207 -11.53 7.43 13.32
N LYS A 208 -12.33 6.70 12.52
CA LYS A 208 -13.15 5.58 13.03
C LYS A 208 -12.31 4.47 13.64
N ALA A 209 -11.11 4.24 13.10
CA ALA A 209 -10.14 3.29 13.65
C ALA A 209 -9.38 3.81 14.89
N GLY A 210 -9.64 5.05 15.34
CA GLY A 210 -8.98 5.68 16.49
C GLY A 210 -7.59 6.26 16.17
N ASP A 211 -7.28 6.49 14.90
CA ASP A 211 -6.02 7.10 14.45
C ASP A 211 -6.26 8.55 14.03
N ASP A 212 -6.16 9.47 14.98
CA ASP A 212 -6.30 10.91 14.79
C ASP A 212 -4.99 11.60 14.34
N SER A 213 -3.96 10.83 14.00
CA SER A 213 -2.65 11.36 13.63
C SER A 213 -2.59 11.92 12.21
N TYR A 214 -3.62 11.71 11.40
CA TYR A 214 -3.72 12.20 10.02
C TYR A 214 -4.63 13.43 9.92
N LYS A 215 -4.29 14.31 8.98
CA LYS A 215 -5.08 15.48 8.60
C LYS A 215 -5.17 15.61 7.08
N LEU A 216 -6.10 16.41 6.58
CA LEU A 216 -6.18 16.74 5.15
C LEU A 216 -4.86 17.34 4.68
N GLY A 217 -4.43 16.97 3.48
CA GLY A 217 -3.13 17.35 2.91
C GLY A 217 -1.97 16.42 3.29
N ASP A 218 -2.15 15.49 4.22
CA ASP A 218 -1.11 14.49 4.54
C ASP A 218 -0.96 13.48 3.40
N ILE A 219 0.28 13.07 3.17
CA ILE A 219 0.62 12.04 2.19
C ILE A 219 0.60 10.66 2.86
N ILE A 220 -0.18 9.74 2.29
CA ILE A 220 -0.28 8.36 2.77
C ILE A 220 0.08 7.34 1.68
N GLY A 221 0.44 6.13 2.07
CA GLY A 221 0.56 5.00 1.17
C GLY A 221 -0.80 4.53 0.67
N LYS A 222 -1.00 4.46 -0.66
CA LYS A 222 -2.26 4.06 -1.29
C LYS A 222 -2.27 2.60 -1.71
N PHE A 223 -1.11 2.06 -2.07
CA PHE A 223 -0.96 0.71 -2.62
C PHE A 223 0.36 0.08 -2.18
N GLY A 224 0.51 -1.22 -2.40
CA GLY A 224 1.76 -1.95 -2.18
C GLY A 224 2.33 -1.82 -0.76
N LEU A 225 3.65 -1.90 -0.65
CA LEU A 225 4.38 -1.75 0.60
C LEU A 225 4.22 -0.37 1.22
N GLU A 226 4.06 0.68 0.39
CA GLU A 226 3.78 2.04 0.88
C GLU A 226 2.52 2.09 1.74
N LYS A 227 1.46 1.32 1.38
CA LYS A 227 0.23 1.21 2.16
C LYS A 227 0.37 0.27 3.35
N TYR A 228 0.94 -0.92 3.11
CA TYR A 228 1.01 -1.96 4.14
C TYR A 228 1.88 -1.52 5.33
N TYR A 229 2.98 -0.83 5.04
CA TYR A 229 3.92 -0.33 6.03
C TYR A 229 3.84 1.18 6.27
N ASP A 230 2.73 1.84 5.89
CA ASP A 230 2.57 3.30 6.02
C ASP A 230 2.89 3.81 7.43
N LYS A 231 2.45 3.09 8.46
CA LYS A 231 2.70 3.41 9.86
C LYS A 231 4.21 3.53 10.21
N TYR A 232 5.05 2.73 9.56
CA TYR A 232 6.50 2.75 9.78
C TYR A 232 7.19 3.74 8.84
N LEU A 233 6.79 3.73 7.57
CA LEU A 233 7.36 4.60 6.55
C LEU A 233 7.05 6.08 6.78
N ARG A 234 5.88 6.40 7.32
CA ARG A 234 5.48 7.76 7.64
C ARG A 234 6.33 8.29 8.79
N GLY A 235 7.04 9.40 8.57
CA GLY A 235 7.76 10.09 9.63
C GLY A 235 6.81 10.78 10.63
N ILE A 236 7.39 11.36 11.65
CA ILE A 236 6.67 12.21 12.61
C ILE A 236 6.88 13.65 12.17
N PRO A 237 5.83 14.38 11.77
CA PRO A 237 5.95 15.77 11.39
C PRO A 237 6.60 16.60 12.49
N GLY A 238 7.45 17.52 12.07
CA GLY A 238 7.96 18.58 12.92
C GLY A 238 6.99 19.75 12.96
N GLY A 239 7.46 20.86 13.47
CA GLY A 239 6.73 22.10 13.37
C GLY A 239 7.45 23.26 14.01
N GLU A 240 7.21 24.43 13.49
CA GLU A 240 7.65 25.68 14.07
C GLU A 240 6.54 26.21 14.98
N GLN A 241 6.88 26.43 16.23
CA GLN A 241 6.00 27.12 17.16
C GLN A 241 6.06 28.62 16.88
N VAL A 242 4.99 29.13 16.34
CA VAL A 242 4.87 30.55 16.00
C VAL A 242 3.80 31.18 16.88
N GLU A 243 4.17 32.28 17.52
CA GLU A 243 3.18 33.15 18.18
C GLU A 243 2.44 33.95 17.11
N VAL A 244 1.12 33.88 17.15
CA VAL A 244 0.27 34.62 16.21
C VAL A 244 -0.55 35.69 16.93
N ASP A 245 -0.83 36.79 16.23
CA ASP A 245 -1.77 37.82 16.71
C ASP A 245 -3.24 37.36 16.58
N VAL A 246 -4.16 38.24 16.97
CA VAL A 246 -5.61 37.95 16.90
C VAL A 246 -6.12 37.74 15.46
N THR A 247 -5.33 38.11 14.47
CA THR A 247 -5.63 37.92 13.05
C THR A 247 -4.95 36.68 12.45
N GLY A 248 -4.17 35.95 13.28
CA GLY A 248 -3.45 34.75 12.88
C GLY A 248 -2.09 35.04 12.19
N ARG A 249 -1.61 36.29 12.21
CA ARG A 249 -0.30 36.64 11.61
C ARG A 249 0.81 36.26 12.56
N PRO A 250 1.91 35.68 12.05
CA PRO A 250 3.10 35.38 12.85
C PRO A 250 3.71 36.66 13.45
N VAL A 251 3.85 36.67 14.78
CA VAL A 251 4.47 37.77 15.52
C VAL A 251 5.89 37.41 15.96
N GLN A 252 6.07 36.17 16.43
CA GLN A 252 7.36 35.69 16.93
C GLN A 252 7.50 34.19 16.75
N ARG A 253 8.71 33.74 16.41
CA ARG A 253 9.07 32.31 16.40
C ARG A 253 9.54 31.92 17.79
N LEU A 254 8.88 30.93 18.41
CA LEU A 254 9.11 30.53 19.81
C LEU A 254 10.01 29.30 19.93
N GLY A 255 9.99 28.43 18.92
CA GLY A 255 10.80 27.23 18.90
C GLY A 255 10.52 26.36 17.67
N MET A 256 11.44 25.45 17.36
CA MET A 256 11.30 24.49 16.26
C MET A 256 11.40 23.07 16.80
N LYS A 257 10.43 22.24 16.47
CA LYS A 257 10.49 20.78 16.66
C LYS A 257 10.90 20.16 15.31
N ASN A 258 12.09 19.61 15.25
CA ASN A 258 12.55 18.95 14.03
C ASN A 258 11.66 17.76 13.67
N PRO A 259 11.33 17.58 12.38
CA PRO A 259 10.66 16.37 11.93
C PRO A 259 11.55 15.14 12.14
N VAL A 260 10.94 14.00 12.42
CA VAL A 260 11.62 12.71 12.52
C VAL A 260 11.28 11.89 11.30
N SER A 261 12.29 11.49 10.54
CA SER A 261 12.11 10.64 9.35
C SER A 261 11.40 9.32 9.70
N GLY A 262 10.68 8.76 8.75
CA GLY A 262 10.12 7.42 8.89
C GLY A 262 11.19 6.33 8.94
N ALA A 263 10.82 5.16 9.43
CA ALA A 263 11.66 3.97 9.42
C ALA A 263 11.83 3.45 7.98
N SER A 264 13.03 3.01 7.65
CA SER A 264 13.36 2.45 6.34
C SER A 264 13.01 0.96 6.28
N LEU A 265 12.76 0.45 5.07
CA LEU A 265 12.54 -0.96 4.81
C LEU A 265 13.72 -1.54 4.02
N THR A 266 14.20 -2.72 4.44
CA THR A 266 15.06 -3.57 3.60
C THR A 266 14.20 -4.70 3.06
N LEU A 267 14.12 -4.82 1.74
CA LEU A 267 13.30 -5.82 1.08
C LEU A 267 14.05 -7.15 0.89
N THR A 268 13.30 -8.18 0.54
CA THR A 268 13.80 -9.45 0.03
C THR A 268 14.07 -9.41 -1.48
N ILE A 269 13.50 -8.43 -2.19
CA ILE A 269 13.70 -8.19 -3.63
C ILE A 269 15.19 -7.96 -3.92
N ASP A 270 15.69 -8.62 -4.96
CA ASP A 270 16.97 -8.33 -5.59
C ASP A 270 16.73 -7.42 -6.80
N HIS A 271 17.25 -6.20 -6.75
CA HIS A 271 17.05 -5.21 -7.81
C HIS A 271 17.49 -5.72 -9.18
N ASN A 272 18.64 -6.40 -9.26
CA ASN A 272 19.14 -6.89 -10.55
C ASN A 272 18.22 -7.98 -11.13
N LEU A 273 17.70 -8.88 -10.28
CA LEU A 273 16.77 -9.93 -10.71
C LEU A 273 15.40 -9.35 -11.04
N GLN A 274 14.94 -8.33 -10.32
CA GLN A 274 13.70 -7.60 -10.62
C GLN A 274 13.81 -6.94 -12.01
N GLU A 275 14.87 -6.18 -12.26
CA GLU A 275 15.11 -5.53 -13.55
C GLU A 275 15.22 -6.55 -14.70
N ALA A 276 15.95 -7.64 -14.48
CA ALA A 276 16.07 -8.71 -15.48
C ALA A 276 14.73 -9.39 -15.77
N THR A 277 13.90 -9.61 -14.73
CA THR A 277 12.57 -10.19 -14.87
C THR A 277 11.65 -9.26 -15.69
N GLU A 278 11.69 -7.97 -15.42
CA GLU A 278 10.90 -6.99 -16.17
C GLU A 278 11.31 -6.90 -17.63
N LYS A 279 12.61 -6.83 -17.91
CA LYS A 279 13.16 -6.84 -19.28
C LYS A 279 12.80 -8.11 -20.03
N ALA A 280 12.90 -9.27 -19.37
CA ALA A 280 12.53 -10.55 -19.97
C ALA A 280 11.05 -10.57 -20.37
N MET A 281 10.18 -10.08 -19.50
CA MET A 281 8.75 -9.98 -19.81
C MET A 281 8.48 -9.02 -20.95
N ASP A 282 9.00 -7.80 -20.90
CA ASP A 282 8.76 -6.77 -21.93
C ASP A 282 9.25 -7.22 -23.31
N GLU A 283 10.42 -7.84 -23.37
CA GLU A 283 11.01 -8.34 -24.61
C GLU A 283 10.17 -9.47 -25.23
N VAL A 284 9.81 -10.49 -24.45
CA VAL A 284 9.02 -11.62 -24.96
C VAL A 284 7.61 -11.19 -25.31
N MET A 285 6.96 -10.42 -24.42
CA MET A 285 5.59 -9.91 -24.67
C MET A 285 5.51 -9.08 -25.95
N SER A 286 6.49 -8.21 -26.18
CA SER A 286 6.58 -7.43 -27.42
C SER A 286 6.70 -8.33 -28.65
N GLY A 287 7.52 -9.39 -28.57
CA GLY A 287 7.72 -10.35 -29.66
C GLY A 287 6.47 -11.14 -30.06
N ILE A 288 5.57 -11.39 -29.10
CA ILE A 288 4.33 -12.16 -29.31
C ILE A 288 3.07 -11.29 -29.26
N ASN A 289 3.21 -9.96 -29.16
CA ASN A 289 2.14 -8.98 -29.04
C ASN A 289 1.18 -9.28 -27.86
N ALA A 290 1.70 -9.76 -26.73
CA ALA A 290 0.94 -9.93 -25.49
C ALA A 290 0.80 -8.60 -24.75
N GLN A 291 -0.36 -8.39 -24.10
CA GLN A 291 -0.70 -7.13 -23.46
C GLN A 291 -0.63 -7.17 -21.93
N ALA A 292 -0.79 -8.36 -21.34
CA ALA A 292 -0.77 -8.52 -19.89
C ALA A 292 -0.06 -9.81 -19.50
N ALA A 293 0.67 -9.75 -18.39
CA ALA A 293 1.42 -10.86 -17.83
C ALA A 293 1.79 -10.59 -16.35
N ALA A 294 2.15 -11.65 -15.63
CA ALA A 294 2.76 -11.54 -14.31
C ALA A 294 3.86 -12.60 -14.12
N ALA A 295 4.85 -12.24 -13.30
CA ALA A 295 5.91 -13.15 -12.88
C ALA A 295 6.21 -12.97 -11.39
N VAL A 296 6.46 -14.08 -10.71
CA VAL A 296 6.89 -14.13 -9.31
C VAL A 296 8.11 -15.03 -9.20
N VAL A 297 9.14 -14.55 -8.52
CA VAL A 297 10.35 -15.31 -8.22
C VAL A 297 10.52 -15.41 -6.71
N LEU A 298 10.60 -16.63 -6.19
CA LEU A 298 10.70 -16.92 -4.76
C LEU A 298 12.00 -17.69 -4.44
N ASN A 299 12.46 -17.56 -3.20
CA ASN A 299 13.36 -18.55 -2.62
C ASN A 299 12.51 -19.67 -1.96
N PRO A 300 12.53 -20.90 -2.49
CA PRO A 300 11.69 -21.98 -1.99
C PRO A 300 12.05 -22.46 -0.57
N GLN A 301 13.23 -22.11 -0.05
CA GLN A 301 13.67 -22.51 1.29
C GLN A 301 13.34 -21.48 2.38
N THR A 302 12.90 -20.27 1.98
CA THR A 302 12.67 -19.18 2.94
C THR A 302 11.31 -18.47 2.74
N GLY A 303 10.73 -18.55 1.55
CA GLY A 303 9.56 -17.76 1.17
C GLY A 303 9.87 -16.31 0.80
N GLU A 304 11.15 -15.90 0.77
CA GLU A 304 11.56 -14.57 0.30
C GLU A 304 11.11 -14.36 -1.14
N VAL A 305 10.41 -13.25 -1.41
CA VAL A 305 10.07 -12.81 -2.77
C VAL A 305 11.27 -12.05 -3.33
N LEU A 306 11.92 -12.62 -4.34
CA LEU A 306 13.15 -12.09 -4.95
C LEU A 306 12.85 -11.13 -6.10
N ALA A 307 11.74 -11.36 -6.81
CA ALA A 307 11.21 -10.46 -7.82
C ALA A 307 9.69 -10.66 -7.97
N MET A 308 8.97 -9.57 -8.25
CA MET A 308 7.53 -9.59 -8.49
C MET A 308 7.18 -8.55 -9.56
N VAL A 309 6.65 -9.01 -10.68
CA VAL A 309 6.36 -8.16 -11.84
C VAL A 309 4.93 -8.38 -12.31
N SER A 310 4.28 -7.28 -12.68
CA SER A 310 2.97 -7.26 -13.31
C SER A 310 2.99 -6.35 -14.54
N ARG A 311 2.29 -6.72 -15.62
CA ARG A 311 2.15 -5.95 -16.86
C ARG A 311 0.68 -5.84 -17.28
N PRO A 312 0.25 -4.67 -17.84
CA PRO A 312 1.05 -3.44 -17.94
C PRO A 312 1.35 -2.83 -16.59
N THR A 313 2.29 -1.88 -16.55
CA THR A 313 2.72 -1.19 -15.32
C THR A 313 2.48 0.32 -15.41
N TYR A 314 2.79 1.05 -14.34
CA TYR A 314 2.63 2.50 -14.22
C TYR A 314 3.85 3.14 -13.53
N ASP A 315 4.04 4.45 -13.69
CA ASP A 315 5.06 5.20 -12.94
C ASP A 315 4.46 5.72 -11.61
N PRO A 316 4.89 5.23 -10.44
CA PRO A 316 4.41 5.69 -9.15
C PRO A 316 4.69 7.19 -8.87
N ASN A 317 5.70 7.77 -9.52
CA ASN A 317 6.02 9.19 -9.36
C ASN A 317 4.89 10.11 -9.83
N LEU A 318 4.05 9.66 -10.78
CA LEU A 318 2.90 10.43 -11.23
C LEU A 318 1.92 10.72 -10.09
N PHE A 319 1.77 9.78 -9.16
CA PHE A 319 0.87 9.92 -8.01
C PHE A 319 1.47 10.78 -6.89
N ALA A 320 2.77 10.65 -6.67
CA ALA A 320 3.49 11.39 -5.62
C ALA A 320 3.47 12.91 -5.82
N LEU A 321 3.33 13.36 -7.06
CA LEU A 321 3.26 14.78 -7.46
C LEU A 321 1.83 15.29 -7.66
N GLY A 322 0.83 14.40 -7.51
CA GLY A 322 -0.54 14.67 -7.94
C GLY A 322 -0.73 14.35 -9.42
N ILE A 323 -1.44 13.24 -9.69
CA ILE A 323 -1.62 12.74 -11.06
C ILE A 323 -2.48 13.69 -11.89
N SER A 324 -2.07 13.99 -13.13
CA SER A 324 -2.87 14.78 -14.04
C SER A 324 -4.12 13.99 -14.51
N THR A 325 -5.22 14.69 -14.82
CA THR A 325 -6.43 14.05 -15.39
C THR A 325 -6.12 13.26 -16.67
N LYS A 326 -5.17 13.72 -17.47
CA LYS A 326 -4.73 13.03 -18.69
C LYS A 326 -4.07 11.69 -18.35
N ASP A 327 -3.11 11.70 -17.42
CA ASP A 327 -2.36 10.48 -17.05
C ASP A 327 -3.27 9.51 -16.29
N TRP A 328 -4.13 10.02 -15.40
CA TRP A 328 -5.15 9.22 -14.74
C TRP A 328 -6.07 8.52 -15.73
N ASN A 329 -6.60 9.24 -16.72
CA ASN A 329 -7.47 8.65 -17.73
C ASN A 329 -6.73 7.61 -18.60
N ALA A 330 -5.45 7.82 -18.90
CA ALA A 330 -4.65 6.85 -19.64
C ALA A 330 -4.45 5.54 -18.85
N ILE A 331 -4.27 5.62 -17.54
CA ILE A 331 -4.13 4.45 -16.67
C ILE A 331 -5.50 3.80 -16.40
N ASN A 332 -6.50 4.58 -15.99
CA ASN A 332 -7.79 4.08 -15.53
C ASN A 332 -8.66 3.49 -16.66
N ASN A 333 -8.54 4.02 -17.87
CA ASN A 333 -9.29 3.54 -19.03
C ASN A 333 -8.55 2.46 -19.83
N ASN A 334 -7.38 2.02 -19.38
CA ASN A 334 -6.65 0.94 -20.03
C ASN A 334 -7.35 -0.41 -19.74
N PRO A 335 -7.77 -1.17 -20.79
CA PRO A 335 -8.52 -2.42 -20.62
C PRO A 335 -7.70 -3.56 -19.97
N HIS A 336 -6.38 -3.37 -19.80
CA HIS A 336 -5.49 -4.35 -19.17
C HIS A 336 -5.10 -3.96 -17.74
N TYR A 337 -5.79 -2.97 -17.13
CA TYR A 337 -5.70 -2.60 -15.71
C TYR A 337 -4.28 -2.43 -15.18
N PRO A 338 -3.55 -1.37 -15.55
CA PRO A 338 -2.15 -1.17 -15.13
C PRO A 338 -1.93 -1.05 -13.62
N LEU A 339 -2.95 -0.68 -12.83
CA LEU A 339 -2.85 -0.57 -11.37
C LEU A 339 -2.97 -1.92 -10.66
N ASP A 340 -3.48 -2.95 -11.33
CA ASP A 340 -3.69 -4.25 -10.70
C ASP A 340 -2.37 -5.01 -10.57
N ASN A 341 -2.05 -5.41 -9.34
CA ASN A 341 -0.95 -6.33 -9.09
C ASN A 341 -1.37 -7.76 -9.45
N LYS A 342 -1.33 -8.10 -10.74
CA LYS A 342 -1.76 -9.40 -11.25
C LYS A 342 -1.03 -10.58 -10.60
N ALA A 343 0.16 -10.35 -10.04
CA ALA A 343 0.91 -11.40 -9.35
C ALA A 343 0.19 -11.92 -8.08
N VAL A 344 -0.59 -11.06 -7.41
CA VAL A 344 -1.28 -11.38 -6.14
C VAL A 344 -2.80 -11.24 -6.21
N THR A 345 -3.34 -10.50 -7.19
CA THR A 345 -4.79 -10.30 -7.33
C THR A 345 -5.37 -10.91 -8.59
N GLY A 346 -4.56 -11.26 -9.58
CA GLY A 346 -5.01 -11.93 -10.79
C GLY A 346 -5.35 -13.39 -10.51
N GLU A 347 -6.59 -13.77 -10.77
CA GLU A 347 -7.08 -15.14 -10.56
C GLU A 347 -7.28 -15.81 -11.91
N TYR A 348 -6.50 -16.83 -12.19
CA TYR A 348 -6.48 -17.51 -13.49
C TYR A 348 -6.62 -19.02 -13.32
N PRO A 349 -7.23 -19.73 -14.29
CA PRO A 349 -7.11 -21.17 -14.33
C PRO A 349 -5.62 -21.56 -14.44
N PRO A 350 -5.09 -22.41 -13.53
CA PRO A 350 -3.68 -22.78 -13.58
C PRO A 350 -3.33 -23.73 -14.73
N GLY A 351 -4.34 -24.35 -15.36
CA GLY A 351 -4.12 -25.30 -16.41
C GLY A 351 -3.22 -26.46 -15.97
N SER A 352 -2.42 -26.99 -16.89
CA SER A 352 -1.53 -28.14 -16.63
C SER A 352 -0.50 -27.93 -15.52
N THR A 353 -0.28 -26.73 -15.00
CA THR A 353 0.57 -26.52 -13.81
C THR A 353 -0.07 -27.12 -12.55
N PHE A 354 -1.40 -27.24 -12.51
CA PHE A 354 -2.14 -27.89 -11.44
C PHE A 354 -1.89 -29.40 -11.36
N LYS A 355 -1.37 -30.03 -12.41
CA LYS A 355 -1.03 -31.47 -12.45
C LYS A 355 0.03 -31.84 -11.39
N ILE A 356 0.80 -30.89 -10.88
CA ILE A 356 1.67 -31.04 -9.71
C ILE A 356 0.84 -31.49 -8.50
N ILE A 357 -0.28 -30.81 -8.26
CA ILE A 357 -1.20 -31.11 -7.14
C ILE A 357 -1.92 -32.42 -7.39
N THR A 358 -2.49 -32.60 -8.60
CA THR A 358 -3.24 -33.82 -8.96
C THR A 358 -2.37 -35.06 -8.88
N GLY A 359 -1.13 -34.98 -9.40
CA GLY A 359 -0.16 -36.07 -9.38
C GLY A 359 0.27 -36.45 -7.97
N THR A 360 0.63 -35.44 -7.17
CA THR A 360 0.96 -35.65 -5.76
C THR A 360 -0.22 -36.30 -5.01
N ALA A 361 -1.43 -35.82 -5.22
CA ALA A 361 -2.65 -36.35 -4.63
C ALA A 361 -2.87 -37.82 -5.02
N ALA A 362 -2.71 -38.15 -6.29
CA ALA A 362 -2.93 -39.50 -6.80
C ALA A 362 -1.97 -40.51 -6.19
N LEU A 363 -0.71 -40.16 -6.06
CA LEU A 363 0.32 -40.99 -5.43
C LEU A 363 0.11 -41.11 -3.92
N MET A 364 -0.17 -40.01 -3.23
CA MET A 364 -0.40 -39.99 -1.78
C MET A 364 -1.67 -40.74 -1.35
N GLU A 365 -2.73 -40.63 -2.12
CA GLU A 365 -3.99 -41.37 -1.90
C GLU A 365 -3.94 -42.81 -2.46
N LYS A 366 -2.78 -43.20 -3.05
CA LYS A 366 -2.51 -44.54 -3.59
C LYS A 366 -3.53 -45.02 -4.62
N VAL A 367 -4.06 -44.10 -5.43
CA VAL A 367 -4.98 -44.44 -6.54
C VAL A 367 -4.24 -44.82 -7.79
N VAL A 368 -2.92 -44.65 -7.80
CA VAL A 368 -1.97 -45.08 -8.84
C VAL A 368 -0.65 -45.49 -8.18
N THR A 369 0.08 -46.43 -8.79
CA THR A 369 1.46 -46.73 -8.42
C THR A 369 2.42 -46.09 -9.43
N PRO A 370 3.68 -45.79 -9.04
CA PRO A 370 4.63 -45.13 -9.95
C PRO A 370 4.81 -45.83 -11.28
N ASP A 371 4.86 -47.17 -11.26
CA ASP A 371 5.14 -48.03 -12.43
C ASP A 371 3.88 -48.41 -13.20
N GLU A 372 2.71 -47.99 -12.73
CA GLU A 372 1.43 -48.31 -13.41
C GLU A 372 1.37 -47.63 -14.78
N LEU A 373 1.21 -48.46 -15.80
CA LEU A 373 1.05 -47.98 -17.18
C LEU A 373 -0.43 -47.74 -17.49
N ILE A 374 -0.77 -46.54 -17.89
CA ILE A 374 -2.10 -46.16 -18.38
C ILE A 374 -2.01 -45.97 -19.90
N PHE A 375 -2.98 -46.52 -20.62
CA PHE A 375 -3.02 -46.40 -22.07
C PHE A 375 -3.67 -45.07 -22.47
N ASP A 376 -2.88 -44.21 -23.07
CA ASP A 376 -3.34 -42.99 -23.74
C ASP A 376 -3.57 -43.23 -25.23
N SER A 377 -4.83 -43.12 -25.64
CA SER A 377 -5.24 -43.20 -27.04
C SER A 377 -5.43 -41.84 -27.70
N GLY A 378 -5.02 -40.74 -27.04
CA GLY A 378 -5.32 -39.35 -27.44
C GLY A 378 -6.67 -38.85 -26.93
N GLN A 379 -7.55 -39.73 -26.43
CA GLN A 379 -8.86 -39.40 -25.88
C GLN A 379 -9.21 -40.31 -24.72
N HIS A 380 -9.82 -39.72 -23.67
CA HIS A 380 -10.26 -40.48 -22.51
C HIS A 380 -11.48 -41.35 -22.81
N TRP A 381 -11.51 -42.58 -22.28
CA TRP A 381 -12.50 -43.60 -22.62
C TRP A 381 -13.90 -43.40 -21.98
N ILE A 382 -14.03 -42.56 -20.93
CA ILE A 382 -15.33 -42.28 -20.32
C ILE A 382 -16.01 -41.07 -20.97
N ILE A 383 -15.23 -40.03 -21.30
CA ILE A 383 -15.73 -38.78 -21.87
C ILE A 383 -14.85 -38.36 -23.07
N PRO A 384 -15.37 -37.66 -24.05
CA PRO A 384 -14.62 -37.27 -25.27
C PRO A 384 -13.70 -36.06 -25.01
N LYS A 385 -12.90 -36.11 -23.95
CA LYS A 385 -11.83 -35.15 -23.65
C LYS A 385 -10.50 -35.68 -24.15
N THR A 386 -9.69 -34.81 -24.75
CA THR A 386 -8.47 -35.17 -25.45
C THR A 386 -7.23 -34.53 -24.86
N ASN A 387 -6.07 -35.03 -25.26
CA ASN A 387 -4.83 -34.30 -25.11
C ASN A 387 -4.83 -32.98 -25.89
N ALA A 388 -3.96 -32.04 -25.55
CA ALA A 388 -3.64 -30.94 -26.43
C ALA A 388 -3.20 -31.51 -27.79
N ASP A 389 -3.71 -30.94 -28.88
CA ASP A 389 -3.40 -31.38 -30.24
C ASP A 389 -3.84 -32.82 -30.59
N GLY A 390 -4.52 -33.55 -29.69
CA GLY A 390 -5.04 -34.91 -29.95
C GLY A 390 -3.96 -35.99 -30.03
N GLU A 391 -2.75 -35.73 -29.57
CA GLU A 391 -1.66 -36.70 -29.52
C GLU A 391 -2.00 -37.93 -28.68
N ALA A 392 -1.53 -39.10 -29.09
CA ALA A 392 -1.66 -40.35 -28.34
C ALA A 392 -0.25 -40.86 -27.98
N LEU A 393 0.03 -40.99 -26.68
CA LEU A 393 1.34 -41.42 -26.21
C LEU A 393 1.44 -42.92 -25.95
N GLY A 394 0.35 -43.68 -26.06
CA GLY A 394 0.34 -45.11 -25.79
C GLY A 394 0.39 -45.44 -24.29
N TYR A 395 1.16 -46.45 -23.92
CA TYR A 395 1.32 -46.80 -22.51
C TYR A 395 2.37 -45.94 -21.83
N ILE A 396 1.94 -45.13 -20.86
CA ILE A 396 2.80 -44.20 -20.13
C ILE A 396 2.62 -44.37 -18.61
N ASN A 397 3.71 -44.16 -17.88
CA ASN A 397 3.72 -44.08 -16.43
C ASN A 397 3.54 -42.64 -15.92
N PHE A 398 3.60 -42.44 -14.60
CA PHE A 398 3.41 -41.14 -13.95
C PHE A 398 4.41 -40.08 -14.43
N GLU A 399 5.69 -40.38 -14.46
CA GLU A 399 6.76 -39.43 -14.84
C GLU A 399 6.61 -38.97 -16.29
N GLN A 400 6.40 -39.91 -17.22
CA GLN A 400 6.17 -39.63 -18.64
C GLN A 400 4.90 -38.77 -18.83
N ALA A 401 3.81 -39.08 -18.11
CA ALA A 401 2.59 -38.30 -18.17
C ALA A 401 2.80 -36.86 -17.68
N LEU A 402 3.61 -36.65 -16.64
CA LEU A 402 3.94 -35.32 -16.12
C LEU A 402 4.85 -34.57 -17.08
N ALA A 403 5.88 -35.24 -17.65
CA ALA A 403 6.85 -34.70 -18.61
C ALA A 403 6.19 -34.18 -19.89
N HIS A 404 5.32 -34.98 -20.47
CA HIS A 404 4.59 -34.63 -21.71
C HIS A 404 3.27 -33.89 -21.45
N SER A 405 2.93 -33.66 -20.18
CA SER A 405 1.71 -32.96 -19.79
C SER A 405 0.43 -33.64 -20.30
N ASP A 406 0.39 -34.98 -20.28
CA ASP A 406 -0.71 -35.79 -20.78
C ASP A 406 -2.02 -35.52 -20.04
N ASN A 407 -3.08 -35.14 -20.78
CA ASN A 407 -4.38 -34.86 -20.16
C ASN A 407 -5.13 -36.16 -19.84
N VAL A 408 -5.05 -37.15 -20.73
CA VAL A 408 -5.79 -38.42 -20.59
C VAL A 408 -5.40 -39.13 -19.31
N TYR A 409 -4.09 -39.18 -19.02
CA TYR A 409 -3.57 -39.71 -17.75
C TYR A 409 -4.16 -38.96 -16.54
N PHE A 410 -4.09 -37.62 -16.58
CA PHE A 410 -4.56 -36.81 -15.45
C PHE A 410 -6.08 -36.73 -15.32
N TYR A 411 -6.85 -36.92 -16.41
CA TYR A 411 -8.29 -37.17 -16.31
C TYR A 411 -8.59 -38.47 -15.55
N GLU A 412 -7.86 -39.55 -15.83
CA GLU A 412 -7.99 -40.79 -15.09
C GLU A 412 -7.59 -40.62 -13.62
N MET A 413 -6.56 -39.85 -13.30
CA MET A 413 -6.24 -39.51 -11.90
C MET A 413 -7.39 -38.77 -11.23
N GLY A 414 -8.00 -37.81 -11.91
CA GLY A 414 -9.20 -37.10 -11.43
C GLY A 414 -10.38 -38.04 -11.20
N ASN A 415 -10.60 -38.97 -12.12
CA ASN A 415 -11.64 -40.00 -12.02
C ASN A 415 -11.46 -40.88 -10.76
N ARG A 416 -10.23 -41.37 -10.54
CA ARG A 416 -9.89 -42.24 -9.40
C ARG A 416 -9.88 -41.50 -8.05
N LEU A 417 -9.44 -40.24 -8.03
CA LEU A 417 -9.45 -39.40 -6.84
C LEU A 417 -10.88 -39.01 -6.45
N GLY A 418 -11.67 -38.60 -7.44
CA GLY A 418 -12.91 -37.88 -7.22
C GLY A 418 -12.65 -36.43 -6.74
N ILE A 419 -13.67 -35.60 -6.91
CA ILE A 419 -13.53 -34.14 -6.65
C ILE A 419 -13.20 -33.81 -5.21
N ASP A 420 -13.73 -34.54 -4.24
CA ASP A 420 -13.53 -34.25 -2.80
C ASP A 420 -12.05 -34.38 -2.38
N ARG A 421 -11.38 -35.46 -2.83
CA ARG A 421 -9.94 -35.65 -2.55
C ARG A 421 -9.09 -34.66 -3.31
N LEU A 422 -9.46 -34.39 -4.58
CA LEU A 422 -8.76 -33.37 -5.39
C LEU A 422 -8.86 -31.98 -4.75
N ALA A 423 -10.06 -31.57 -4.33
CA ALA A 423 -10.27 -30.29 -3.64
C ALA A 423 -9.56 -30.22 -2.28
N LYS A 424 -9.52 -31.32 -1.54
CA LYS A 424 -8.75 -31.42 -0.29
C LYS A 424 -7.26 -31.13 -0.54
N TRP A 425 -6.66 -31.77 -1.55
CA TRP A 425 -5.25 -31.58 -1.86
C TRP A 425 -4.96 -30.19 -2.43
N ALA A 426 -5.86 -29.61 -3.23
CA ALA A 426 -5.74 -28.22 -3.67
C ALA A 426 -5.64 -27.25 -2.46
N ARG A 427 -6.46 -27.45 -1.43
CA ARG A 427 -6.41 -26.64 -0.19
C ARG A 427 -5.15 -26.92 0.64
N ILE A 428 -4.63 -28.16 0.65
CA ILE A 428 -3.37 -28.50 1.31
C ILE A 428 -2.21 -27.70 0.71
N PHE A 429 -2.17 -27.55 -0.62
CA PHE A 429 -1.23 -26.71 -1.35
C PHE A 429 -1.57 -25.19 -1.30
N GLY A 430 -2.60 -24.78 -0.58
CA GLY A 430 -2.94 -23.37 -0.35
C GLY A 430 -3.75 -22.69 -1.44
N ILE A 431 -4.32 -23.43 -2.39
CA ILE A 431 -5.29 -22.86 -3.33
C ILE A 431 -6.62 -22.60 -2.58
N GLY A 432 -7.23 -21.44 -2.83
CA GLY A 432 -8.45 -21.01 -2.17
C GLY A 432 -8.24 -20.32 -0.81
N GLU A 433 -7.00 -20.02 -0.43
CA GLU A 433 -6.65 -19.25 0.76
C GLU A 433 -5.63 -18.15 0.45
N LYS A 434 -5.56 -17.14 1.33
CA LYS A 434 -4.51 -16.12 1.23
C LYS A 434 -3.16 -16.70 1.56
N THR A 435 -2.12 -16.28 0.85
CA THR A 435 -0.73 -16.68 1.14
C THR A 435 -0.16 -15.99 2.36
N GLY A 436 -0.78 -14.87 2.79
CA GLY A 436 -0.32 -14.07 3.91
C GLY A 436 0.88 -13.18 3.59
N ILE A 437 1.13 -12.89 2.31
CA ILE A 437 2.15 -11.93 1.88
C ILE A 437 1.88 -10.55 2.49
N ASP A 438 2.92 -9.81 2.78
CA ASP A 438 2.87 -8.46 3.37
C ASP A 438 2.48 -7.37 2.34
N LEU A 439 1.40 -7.63 1.60
CA LEU A 439 0.77 -6.70 0.66
C LEU A 439 -0.73 -6.56 0.95
N PRO A 440 -1.34 -5.41 0.65
CA PRO A 440 -2.80 -5.27 0.70
C PRO A 440 -3.46 -5.99 -0.50
N TYR A 441 -4.74 -6.33 -0.36
CA TYR A 441 -5.62 -6.76 -1.46
C TYR A 441 -5.21 -8.08 -2.15
N GLU A 442 -4.77 -9.06 -1.40
CA GLU A 442 -4.49 -10.39 -1.90
C GLU A 442 -5.78 -11.16 -2.24
N ALA A 443 -5.84 -11.78 -3.44
CA ALA A 443 -6.89 -12.69 -3.85
C ALA A 443 -6.66 -14.11 -3.30
N VAL A 444 -7.73 -14.88 -3.17
CA VAL A 444 -7.69 -16.23 -2.59
C VAL A 444 -7.64 -17.35 -3.63
N GLY A 445 -7.97 -17.03 -4.89
CA GLY A 445 -8.23 -18.07 -5.87
C GLY A 445 -9.55 -18.83 -5.59
N ASN A 446 -9.76 -19.92 -6.30
CA ASN A 446 -10.93 -20.77 -6.08
C ASN A 446 -10.59 -22.24 -6.24
N VAL A 447 -11.12 -23.07 -5.35
CA VAL A 447 -11.03 -24.53 -5.45
C VAL A 447 -12.32 -25.08 -6.03
N ALA A 448 -12.24 -25.76 -7.18
CA ALA A 448 -13.34 -26.45 -7.78
C ALA A 448 -13.91 -27.51 -6.81
N CYS A 449 -15.17 -27.38 -6.42
CA CYS A 449 -15.85 -28.33 -5.54
C CYS A 449 -17.38 -28.21 -5.68
N PRO A 450 -18.16 -29.26 -5.29
CA PRO A 450 -19.61 -29.25 -5.36
C PRO A 450 -20.27 -28.12 -4.58
N GLU A 451 -19.70 -27.76 -3.41
CA GLU A 451 -20.23 -26.70 -2.57
C GLU A 451 -20.14 -25.33 -3.26
N TYR A 452 -19.01 -25.05 -3.93
CA TYR A 452 -18.84 -23.83 -4.69
C TYR A 452 -19.87 -23.74 -5.80
N LYS A 453 -20.02 -24.80 -6.62
CA LYS A 453 -20.95 -24.82 -7.74
C LYS A 453 -22.39 -24.62 -7.27
N ARG A 454 -22.82 -25.35 -6.24
CA ARG A 454 -24.15 -25.19 -5.66
C ARG A 454 -24.40 -23.79 -5.12
N LYS A 455 -23.42 -23.20 -4.46
CA LYS A 455 -23.54 -21.85 -3.89
C LYS A 455 -23.63 -20.74 -4.94
N VAL A 456 -22.88 -20.87 -6.04
CA VAL A 456 -22.74 -19.79 -7.04
C VAL A 456 -23.71 -19.96 -8.20
N PHE A 457 -23.96 -21.21 -8.64
CA PHE A 457 -24.74 -21.51 -9.86
C PHE A 457 -26.06 -22.22 -9.54
N ASP A 458 -26.28 -22.68 -8.30
CA ASP A 458 -27.45 -23.50 -7.87
C ASP A 458 -27.59 -24.80 -8.69
N GLU A 459 -26.45 -25.42 -9.02
CA GLU A 459 -26.37 -26.63 -9.82
C GLU A 459 -25.63 -27.75 -9.11
N ASP A 460 -25.95 -29.01 -9.44
CA ASP A 460 -25.21 -30.17 -9.00
C ASP A 460 -23.89 -30.34 -9.77
N TRP A 461 -22.94 -31.06 -9.13
CA TRP A 461 -21.65 -31.38 -9.71
C TRP A 461 -21.75 -32.51 -10.73
N TYR A 462 -21.09 -32.36 -11.88
CA TYR A 462 -20.99 -33.38 -12.90
C TYR A 462 -19.59 -33.97 -12.98
N LEU A 463 -19.48 -35.25 -13.37
CA LEU A 463 -18.20 -35.94 -13.48
C LEU A 463 -17.22 -35.21 -14.45
N ALA A 464 -17.74 -34.65 -15.54
CA ALA A 464 -16.94 -33.88 -16.49
C ALA A 464 -16.18 -32.71 -15.85
N GLU A 465 -16.76 -32.08 -14.82
CA GLU A 465 -16.13 -30.98 -14.08
C GLU A 465 -14.97 -31.47 -13.20
N THR A 466 -15.02 -32.72 -12.73
CA THR A 466 -13.88 -33.34 -12.04
C THR A 466 -12.70 -33.54 -12.97
N PHE A 467 -12.96 -33.92 -14.23
CA PHE A 467 -11.92 -34.04 -15.25
C PHE A 467 -11.28 -32.67 -15.53
N ASP A 468 -12.09 -31.63 -15.70
CA ASP A 468 -11.58 -30.27 -15.90
C ASP A 468 -10.75 -29.80 -14.69
N ALA A 469 -11.25 -30.01 -13.49
CA ALA A 469 -10.55 -29.67 -12.26
C ALA A 469 -9.21 -30.41 -12.12
N SER A 470 -9.11 -31.67 -12.59
CA SER A 470 -7.88 -32.48 -12.48
C SER A 470 -6.71 -31.95 -13.30
N ILE A 471 -6.99 -31.12 -14.30
CA ILE A 471 -5.97 -30.44 -15.12
C ILE A 471 -5.94 -28.93 -14.90
N GLY A 472 -6.54 -28.46 -13.78
CA GLY A 472 -6.52 -27.04 -13.40
C GLY A 472 -7.40 -26.13 -14.27
N GLN A 473 -8.50 -26.67 -14.77
CA GLN A 473 -9.50 -25.97 -15.58
C GLN A 473 -10.85 -25.87 -14.83
N GLY A 474 -11.88 -25.39 -15.51
CA GLY A 474 -13.21 -25.24 -14.95
C GLY A 474 -13.25 -24.15 -13.88
N PHE A 475 -13.69 -24.51 -12.68
CA PHE A 475 -13.85 -23.55 -11.58
C PHE A 475 -12.57 -23.33 -10.76
N THR A 476 -11.47 -24.01 -11.06
CA THR A 476 -10.20 -23.83 -10.33
C THR A 476 -9.53 -22.54 -10.78
N LEU A 477 -9.24 -21.64 -9.83
CA LEU A 477 -8.52 -20.38 -10.06
C LEU A 477 -7.37 -20.25 -9.06
N ALA A 478 -6.23 -19.78 -9.52
CA ALA A 478 -5.06 -19.52 -8.71
C ALA A 478 -4.37 -18.22 -9.11
N THR A 479 -3.71 -17.57 -8.16
CA THR A 479 -2.83 -16.42 -8.46
C THR A 479 -1.43 -16.88 -8.86
N PRO A 480 -0.67 -16.07 -9.61
CA PRO A 480 0.73 -16.38 -9.91
C PRO A 480 1.59 -16.63 -8.65
N LEU A 481 1.33 -15.89 -7.58
CA LEU A 481 2.01 -16.12 -6.30
C LEU A 481 1.67 -17.50 -5.71
N GLN A 482 0.41 -17.93 -5.75
CA GLN A 482 0.01 -19.28 -5.30
C GLN A 482 0.71 -20.37 -6.13
N MET A 483 0.78 -20.20 -7.44
CA MET A 483 1.46 -21.19 -8.30
C MET A 483 2.99 -21.20 -8.11
N ALA A 484 3.59 -20.06 -7.77
CA ALA A 484 5.00 -20.01 -7.36
C ALA A 484 5.23 -20.77 -6.03
N LEU A 485 4.29 -20.67 -5.09
CA LEU A 485 4.33 -21.42 -3.83
C LEU A 485 4.14 -22.92 -4.05
N VAL A 486 3.19 -23.35 -4.88
CA VAL A 486 3.02 -24.77 -5.25
C VAL A 486 4.33 -25.34 -5.81
N MET A 487 5.02 -24.58 -6.66
CA MET A 487 6.32 -24.99 -7.18
C MET A 487 7.41 -24.99 -6.12
N SER A 488 7.39 -24.03 -5.19
CA SER A 488 8.31 -23.99 -4.05
C SER A 488 8.10 -25.18 -3.12
N GLU A 489 6.87 -25.59 -2.87
CA GLU A 489 6.50 -26.75 -2.05
C GLU A 489 6.97 -28.05 -2.69
N ALA A 490 6.85 -28.18 -4.02
CA ALA A 490 7.43 -29.32 -4.75
C ALA A 490 8.96 -29.32 -4.64
N ALA A 491 9.60 -28.15 -4.73
CA ALA A 491 11.05 -28.01 -4.67
C ALA A 491 11.66 -28.33 -3.29
N ASN A 492 10.98 -27.97 -2.20
CA ASN A 492 11.55 -28.02 -0.85
C ASN A 492 11.09 -29.21 0.01
N GLY A 493 10.42 -30.18 -0.60
CA GLY A 493 9.95 -31.38 0.10
C GLY A 493 8.61 -31.21 0.82
N GLY A 494 7.76 -30.28 0.39
CA GLY A 494 6.40 -30.09 0.89
C GLY A 494 6.25 -29.11 2.05
N LYS A 495 7.16 -28.15 2.20
CA LYS A 495 7.05 -27.10 3.21
C LYS A 495 6.47 -25.83 2.61
N LYS A 496 5.30 -25.41 3.09
CA LYS A 496 4.69 -24.13 2.73
C LYS A 496 5.27 -23.02 3.59
N TYR A 497 6.09 -22.17 2.99
CA TYR A 497 6.58 -20.94 3.62
C TYR A 497 5.61 -19.80 3.36
N ARG A 498 5.45 -18.90 4.36
CA ARG A 498 4.78 -17.62 4.14
C ARG A 498 5.65 -16.75 3.24
N PRO A 499 5.14 -16.28 2.08
CA PRO A 499 5.90 -15.34 1.26
C PRO A 499 5.96 -13.97 1.93
N TYR A 500 7.09 -13.27 1.78
CA TYR A 500 7.26 -11.92 2.32
C TYR A 500 8.21 -11.08 1.48
N LEU A 501 8.00 -9.77 1.52
CA LEU A 501 8.76 -8.75 0.78
C LEU A 501 9.69 -7.94 1.68
N VAL A 502 9.33 -7.75 2.96
CA VAL A 502 10.14 -6.95 3.89
C VAL A 502 10.93 -7.86 4.82
N LYS A 503 12.25 -7.70 4.79
CA LYS A 503 13.18 -8.40 5.68
C LYS A 503 13.40 -7.65 6.99
N ASP A 504 13.67 -6.33 6.91
CA ASP A 504 13.97 -5.50 8.07
C ASP A 504 13.21 -4.18 8.02
N ILE A 505 12.79 -3.71 9.21
CA ILE A 505 12.34 -2.34 9.46
C ILE A 505 13.39 -1.67 10.32
N ILE A 506 13.99 -0.58 9.82
CA ILE A 506 15.15 0.08 10.42
C ILE A 506 14.78 1.52 10.78
N ALA A 507 14.97 1.88 12.05
CA ALA A 507 14.76 3.24 12.54
C ALA A 507 15.77 4.23 11.91
N PRO A 508 15.49 5.55 11.92
CA PRO A 508 16.40 6.56 11.38
C PRO A 508 17.79 6.59 12.01
N ASP A 509 17.92 6.09 13.24
CA ASP A 509 19.21 5.96 13.95
C ASP A 509 19.98 4.69 13.62
N GLY A 510 19.45 3.85 12.71
CA GLY A 510 20.03 2.57 12.31
C GLY A 510 19.62 1.37 13.16
N THR A 511 18.80 1.56 14.20
CA THR A 511 18.30 0.46 15.03
C THR A 511 17.30 -0.39 14.27
N VAL A 512 17.43 -1.72 14.29
CA VAL A 512 16.45 -2.64 13.74
C VAL A 512 15.22 -2.69 14.65
N ILE A 513 14.10 -2.12 14.18
CA ILE A 513 12.81 -2.15 14.88
C ILE A 513 12.21 -3.55 14.82
N LYS A 514 12.30 -4.18 13.65
CA LYS A 514 11.75 -5.52 13.42
C LYS A 514 12.54 -6.24 12.34
N HIS A 515 12.84 -7.50 12.60
CA HIS A 515 13.37 -8.46 11.63
C HIS A 515 12.31 -9.52 11.35
N PHE A 516 12.20 -9.95 10.10
CA PHE A 516 11.27 -11.00 9.69
C PHE A 516 12.07 -12.23 9.28
N ASP A 517 11.90 -13.29 10.07
CA ASP A 517 12.47 -14.61 9.78
C ASP A 517 11.55 -15.41 8.85
N PRO A 518 12.09 -16.38 8.09
CA PRO A 518 11.28 -17.34 7.34
C PRO A 518 10.31 -18.11 8.25
N VAL A 519 9.05 -18.17 7.85
CA VAL A 519 7.99 -18.85 8.61
C VAL A 519 7.42 -20.02 7.80
N VAL A 520 7.60 -21.24 8.30
CA VAL A 520 6.89 -22.40 7.78
C VAL A 520 5.46 -22.37 8.32
N GLU A 521 4.48 -22.09 7.45
CA GLU A 521 3.07 -22.08 7.83
C GLU A 521 2.47 -23.47 7.95
N ARG A 522 2.92 -24.36 7.07
CA ARG A 522 2.39 -25.72 6.97
C ARG A 522 3.46 -26.67 6.43
N ASP A 523 3.54 -27.88 7.02
CA ASP A 523 4.16 -29.02 6.39
C ASP A 523 3.04 -29.83 5.72
N LEU A 524 3.16 -30.08 4.43
CA LEU A 524 2.16 -30.80 3.67
C LEU A 524 2.17 -32.29 3.98
N ASN A 525 3.18 -32.76 4.71
CA ASN A 525 3.40 -34.16 5.09
C ASN A 525 3.34 -35.12 3.88
N ILE A 526 3.99 -34.73 2.78
CA ILE A 526 4.13 -35.57 1.59
C ILE A 526 5.22 -36.62 1.84
N ASP A 527 4.93 -37.88 1.48
CA ASP A 527 5.93 -38.94 1.58
C ASP A 527 7.16 -38.55 0.74
N PRO A 528 8.40 -38.66 1.29
CA PRO A 528 9.61 -38.32 0.57
C PRO A 528 9.79 -39.09 -0.76
N SER A 529 9.28 -40.31 -0.84
CA SER A 529 9.33 -41.08 -2.09
C SER A 529 8.38 -40.52 -3.15
N VAL A 530 7.21 -39.98 -2.73
CA VAL A 530 6.26 -39.34 -3.63
C VAL A 530 6.81 -38.00 -4.13
N ILE A 531 7.39 -37.19 -3.23
CA ILE A 531 7.94 -35.89 -3.64
C ILE A 531 9.11 -36.06 -4.61
N SER A 532 9.99 -37.08 -4.42
CA SER A 532 11.07 -37.37 -5.34
C SER A 532 10.57 -37.75 -6.73
N LEU A 533 9.51 -38.56 -6.82
CA LEU A 533 8.91 -38.93 -8.11
C LEU A 533 8.29 -37.72 -8.82
N VAL A 534 7.63 -36.83 -8.06
CA VAL A 534 7.09 -35.57 -8.62
C VAL A 534 8.23 -34.68 -9.13
N GLN A 535 9.33 -34.56 -8.36
CA GLN A 535 10.50 -33.79 -8.75
C GLN A 535 11.14 -34.33 -10.02
N GLU A 536 11.34 -35.67 -10.14
CA GLU A 536 11.87 -36.30 -11.34
C GLU A 536 10.98 -36.05 -12.57
N GLY A 537 9.67 -36.28 -12.45
CA GLY A 537 8.76 -35.99 -13.55
C GLY A 537 8.74 -34.52 -13.96
N LEU A 538 8.90 -33.57 -13.01
CA LEU A 538 9.08 -32.16 -13.29
C LEU A 538 10.43 -31.84 -13.94
N HIS A 539 11.48 -32.57 -13.61
CA HIS A 539 12.79 -32.44 -14.27
C HIS A 539 12.73 -32.94 -15.72
N GLU A 540 12.03 -34.04 -15.97
CA GLU A 540 11.80 -34.55 -17.33
C GLU A 540 11.08 -33.57 -18.24
N VAL A 541 10.22 -32.69 -17.70
CA VAL A 541 9.61 -31.60 -18.49
C VAL A 541 10.66 -30.73 -19.18
N SER A 542 11.80 -30.48 -18.50
CA SER A 542 12.88 -29.62 -19.02
C SER A 542 13.89 -30.36 -19.88
N THR A 543 13.99 -31.69 -19.78
CA THR A 543 14.99 -32.51 -20.49
C THR A 543 14.44 -33.19 -21.72
N VAL A 544 13.24 -33.76 -21.66
CA VAL A 544 12.59 -34.51 -22.73
C VAL A 544 11.18 -34.07 -23.05
N GLY A 545 10.54 -33.35 -22.11
CA GLY A 545 9.12 -32.95 -22.16
C GLY A 545 8.87 -31.59 -22.82
N THR A 546 7.77 -30.94 -22.36
CA THR A 546 7.20 -29.76 -23.02
C THR A 546 8.04 -28.49 -22.96
N ALA A 547 9.07 -28.40 -22.10
CA ALA A 547 10.01 -27.29 -22.05
C ALA A 547 11.42 -27.64 -22.60
N ALA A 548 11.66 -28.88 -23.03
CA ALA A 548 12.95 -29.37 -23.48
C ALA A 548 13.55 -28.57 -24.64
N ALA A 549 12.71 -28.02 -25.52
CA ALA A 549 13.18 -27.20 -26.65
C ALA A 549 14.06 -26.02 -26.21
N MET A 550 13.84 -25.47 -25.00
CA MET A 550 14.64 -24.38 -24.46
C MET A 550 15.60 -24.82 -23.36
N PHE A 551 15.27 -25.83 -22.56
CA PHE A 551 15.99 -26.13 -21.33
C PHE A 551 16.91 -27.35 -21.37
N LYS A 552 16.82 -28.25 -22.38
CA LYS A 552 17.65 -29.47 -22.46
C LYS A 552 19.15 -29.21 -22.38
N ASP A 553 19.62 -28.08 -22.88
CA ASP A 553 21.00 -27.65 -22.88
C ASP A 553 21.30 -26.54 -21.86
N PHE A 554 20.34 -26.28 -20.95
CA PHE A 554 20.52 -25.24 -19.93
C PHE A 554 21.57 -25.64 -18.92
N PRO A 555 22.57 -24.79 -18.61
CA PRO A 555 23.74 -25.18 -17.83
C PRO A 555 23.45 -25.62 -16.38
N VAL A 556 22.31 -25.24 -15.84
CA VAL A 556 21.85 -25.56 -14.48
C VAL A 556 20.62 -26.46 -14.60
N PRO A 557 20.67 -27.71 -14.09
CA PRO A 557 19.48 -28.57 -14.10
C PRO A 557 18.33 -27.92 -13.37
N ILE A 558 17.17 -27.90 -13.99
CA ILE A 558 15.94 -27.36 -13.44
C ILE A 558 14.81 -28.38 -13.50
N ALA A 559 13.77 -28.16 -12.72
CA ALA A 559 12.49 -28.81 -12.85
C ALA A 559 11.41 -27.77 -13.16
N GLY A 560 10.41 -28.11 -13.95
CA GLY A 560 9.39 -27.16 -14.34
C GLY A 560 8.10 -27.80 -14.82
N LYS A 561 7.08 -26.99 -15.06
CA LYS A 561 5.82 -27.41 -15.66
C LYS A 561 5.25 -26.30 -16.54
N THR A 562 4.95 -26.63 -17.78
CA THR A 562 4.21 -25.74 -18.67
C THR A 562 2.70 -25.88 -18.43
N GLY A 563 1.98 -24.80 -18.65
CA GLY A 563 0.54 -24.79 -18.61
C GLY A 563 -0.04 -24.01 -19.79
N THR A 564 -1.22 -24.44 -20.20
CA THR A 564 -2.06 -23.73 -21.16
C THR A 564 -3.46 -23.74 -20.59
N ALA A 565 -4.03 -22.58 -20.35
CA ALA A 565 -5.32 -22.46 -19.70
C ALA A 565 -6.31 -21.81 -20.65
N GLU A 566 -7.39 -22.52 -20.97
CA GLU A 566 -8.50 -21.99 -21.75
C GLU A 566 -9.19 -20.85 -21.01
N ASN A 567 -9.67 -19.87 -21.75
CA ASN A 567 -10.52 -18.80 -21.22
C ASN A 567 -11.63 -18.46 -22.20
N SER A 568 -12.71 -17.84 -21.72
CA SER A 568 -13.89 -17.51 -22.52
C SER A 568 -13.72 -16.25 -23.38
N HIS A 569 -12.62 -15.52 -23.25
CA HIS A 569 -12.50 -14.15 -23.76
C HIS A 569 -11.31 -13.94 -24.71
N GLY A 570 -10.72 -15.00 -25.25
CA GLY A 570 -9.60 -14.88 -26.17
C GLY A 570 -8.80 -16.17 -26.34
N ARG A 571 -7.54 -16.02 -26.74
CA ARG A 571 -6.59 -17.15 -26.78
C ARG A 571 -6.31 -17.61 -25.35
N GLU A 572 -5.78 -18.80 -25.22
CA GLU A 572 -5.39 -19.40 -23.96
C GLU A 572 -4.37 -18.53 -23.22
N HIS A 573 -4.34 -18.66 -21.88
CA HIS A 573 -3.26 -18.12 -21.05
C HIS A 573 -2.10 -19.11 -21.02
N GLY A 574 -0.89 -18.61 -21.29
CA GLY A 574 0.31 -19.43 -21.19
C GLY A 574 0.92 -19.36 -19.79
N TRP A 575 1.19 -20.53 -19.21
CA TRP A 575 1.84 -20.67 -17.92
C TRP A 575 3.17 -21.38 -17.98
N PHE A 576 4.08 -20.98 -17.11
CA PHE A 576 5.30 -21.74 -16.78
C PHE A 576 5.64 -21.58 -15.31
N VAL A 577 5.82 -22.70 -14.62
CA VAL A 577 6.36 -22.73 -13.25
C VAL A 577 7.61 -23.60 -13.25
N ALA A 578 8.66 -23.19 -12.53
CA ALA A 578 9.91 -23.91 -12.48
C ALA A 578 10.67 -23.63 -11.19
N TYR A 579 11.59 -24.52 -10.84
CA TYR A 579 12.59 -24.28 -9.81
C TYR A 579 13.97 -24.74 -10.25
N GLY A 580 14.99 -24.20 -9.62
CA GLY A 580 16.38 -24.61 -9.80
C GLY A 580 17.31 -24.05 -8.73
N PRO A 581 18.54 -24.58 -8.64
CA PRO A 581 19.03 -25.84 -9.25
C PRO A 581 18.21 -27.05 -8.77
N PHE A 582 18.13 -28.10 -9.56
CA PHE A 582 17.32 -29.29 -9.24
C PHE A 582 17.66 -29.91 -7.88
N ASP A 583 18.94 -30.16 -7.62
CA ASP A 583 19.39 -30.83 -6.39
C ASP A 583 19.40 -29.94 -5.15
N ASN A 584 19.52 -28.61 -5.32
CA ASN A 584 19.57 -27.66 -4.21
C ASN A 584 18.80 -26.37 -4.58
N PRO A 585 17.46 -26.45 -4.60
CA PRO A 585 16.63 -25.36 -5.10
C PRO A 585 16.72 -24.12 -4.23
N ASN A 586 17.05 -23.00 -4.87
CA ASN A 586 17.10 -21.67 -4.25
C ASN A 586 16.28 -20.61 -5.01
N ILE A 587 15.78 -20.98 -6.21
CA ILE A 587 14.89 -20.14 -7.05
C ILE A 587 13.67 -20.99 -7.41
N ALA A 588 12.49 -20.44 -7.22
CA ALA A 588 11.24 -20.91 -7.80
C ALA A 588 10.57 -19.74 -8.55
N VAL A 589 10.05 -20.01 -9.74
CA VAL A 589 9.45 -19.00 -10.60
C VAL A 589 8.07 -19.45 -11.06
N ALA A 590 7.12 -18.50 -11.13
CA ALA A 590 5.86 -18.67 -11.85
C ALA A 590 5.68 -17.49 -12.81
N VAL A 591 5.33 -17.81 -14.04
CA VAL A 591 5.05 -16.85 -15.11
C VAL A 591 3.69 -17.18 -15.73
N ILE A 592 2.86 -16.15 -15.90
CA ILE A 592 1.66 -16.19 -16.72
C ILE A 592 1.71 -15.11 -17.78
N VAL A 593 1.24 -15.44 -19.00
CA VAL A 593 1.03 -14.49 -20.09
C VAL A 593 -0.42 -14.62 -20.56
N GLU A 594 -1.18 -13.53 -20.40
CA GLU A 594 -2.60 -13.53 -20.75
C GLU A 594 -2.80 -13.59 -22.28
N ASN A 595 -3.75 -14.41 -22.70
CA ASN A 595 -4.22 -14.51 -24.11
C ASN A 595 -3.09 -14.72 -25.14
N ALA A 596 -2.03 -15.42 -24.75
CA ALA A 596 -0.80 -15.59 -25.52
C ALA A 596 -0.64 -16.98 -26.15
N GLY A 597 -1.62 -17.87 -25.95
CA GLY A 597 -1.60 -19.25 -26.42
C GLY A 597 -0.77 -20.17 -25.53
N TYR A 598 -0.07 -21.12 -26.13
CA TYR A 598 0.65 -22.15 -25.39
C TYR A 598 1.74 -21.60 -24.48
N GLY A 599 1.82 -22.15 -23.25
CA GLY A 599 2.86 -21.78 -22.27
C GLY A 599 4.28 -22.01 -22.77
N ALA A 600 4.49 -23.08 -23.54
CA ALA A 600 5.78 -23.39 -24.15
C ALA A 600 6.34 -22.28 -25.06
N THR A 601 5.47 -21.51 -25.71
CA THR A 601 5.87 -20.43 -26.65
C THR A 601 5.75 -19.03 -26.06
N SER A 602 5.05 -18.85 -24.95
CA SER A 602 4.82 -17.53 -24.31
C SER A 602 5.51 -17.40 -22.95
N ALA A 603 5.23 -18.28 -22.01
CA ALA A 603 5.75 -18.17 -20.62
C ALA A 603 7.13 -18.83 -20.44
N VAL A 604 7.41 -19.94 -21.13
CA VAL A 604 8.72 -20.63 -21.07
C VAL A 604 9.88 -19.73 -21.47
N PRO A 605 9.82 -18.94 -22.57
CA PRO A 605 10.88 -18.00 -22.92
C PRO A 605 11.17 -16.94 -21.84
N ILE A 606 10.13 -16.46 -21.16
CA ILE A 606 10.27 -15.53 -20.03
C ILE A 606 10.97 -16.24 -18.87
N GLY A 607 10.49 -17.43 -18.48
CA GLY A 607 11.09 -18.22 -17.40
C GLY A 607 12.56 -18.57 -17.67
N TYR A 608 12.91 -18.89 -18.92
CA TYR A 608 14.30 -19.13 -19.33
C TYR A 608 15.19 -17.92 -19.05
N LYS A 609 14.77 -16.73 -19.46
CA LYS A 609 15.52 -15.50 -19.24
C LYS A 609 15.63 -15.15 -17.75
N ILE A 610 14.56 -15.33 -16.97
CA ILE A 610 14.57 -15.12 -15.51
C ILE A 610 15.58 -16.07 -14.84
N LEU A 611 15.52 -17.36 -15.14
CA LEU A 611 16.44 -18.35 -14.57
C LEU A 611 17.88 -18.11 -15.03
N SER A 612 18.09 -17.69 -16.29
CA SER A 612 19.41 -17.30 -16.78
C SER A 612 20.00 -16.13 -15.97
N ALA A 613 19.20 -15.11 -15.69
CA ALA A 613 19.63 -13.99 -14.88
C ALA A 613 19.89 -14.40 -13.42
N ALA A 614 18.98 -15.19 -12.83
CA ALA A 614 19.10 -15.68 -11.45
C ALA A 614 20.37 -16.50 -11.22
N PHE A 615 20.82 -17.26 -12.24
CA PHE A 615 22.04 -18.04 -12.18
C PHE A 615 23.27 -17.34 -12.80
N GLY A 616 23.15 -16.07 -13.20
CA GLY A 616 24.25 -15.27 -13.75
C GLY A 616 24.75 -15.73 -15.12
N LEU A 617 23.90 -16.41 -15.90
CA LEU A 617 24.23 -16.94 -17.23
C LEU A 617 24.08 -15.89 -18.34
N ASP A 618 23.45 -14.76 -18.06
CA ASP A 618 23.23 -13.62 -18.95
C ASP A 618 24.43 -12.66 -19.00
N LYS A 619 25.37 -12.78 -18.06
CA LYS A 619 26.57 -11.94 -18.01
C LYS A 619 27.60 -12.43 -19.03
N PRO A 620 28.22 -11.52 -19.81
CA PRO A 620 29.32 -11.92 -20.68
C PRO A 620 30.40 -12.58 -19.83
N LYS A 621 30.84 -13.76 -20.23
CA LYS A 621 31.98 -14.46 -19.57
C LYS A 621 33.16 -13.51 -19.57
N THR A 622 33.56 -12.99 -18.41
CA THR A 622 34.82 -12.28 -18.26
C THR A 622 35.92 -13.20 -18.77
N PRO A 623 36.78 -12.78 -19.70
CA PRO A 623 37.87 -13.66 -20.15
C PRO A 623 38.68 -14.09 -18.93
N GLU A 624 38.70 -15.39 -18.64
CA GLU A 624 39.62 -15.94 -17.66
C GLU A 624 41.01 -15.42 -17.97
N ASN A 625 41.67 -14.82 -16.97
CA ASN A 625 43.01 -14.28 -17.06
C ASN A 625 43.90 -15.22 -17.92
N GLN A 626 44.20 -14.80 -19.15
CA GLN A 626 45.30 -15.37 -19.86
C GLN A 626 46.57 -15.12 -19.00
N PRO A 627 47.33 -16.13 -18.65
CA PRO A 627 48.59 -15.91 -17.93
C PRO A 627 49.44 -14.95 -18.75
N ALA A 628 49.96 -13.92 -18.09
CA ALA A 628 50.84 -12.94 -18.72
C ALA A 628 51.97 -13.68 -19.47
N PRO A 629 52.30 -13.27 -20.74
CA PRO A 629 53.40 -13.89 -21.46
C PRO A 629 54.68 -13.70 -20.65
N ALA A 630 55.39 -14.82 -20.41
CA ALA A 630 56.67 -14.84 -19.75
C ALA A 630 57.63 -13.91 -20.52
N GLN A 631 58.12 -12.85 -19.84
CA GLN A 631 59.16 -12.00 -20.36
C GLN A 631 60.42 -12.87 -20.53
N GLN A 632 60.88 -12.98 -21.79
CA GLN A 632 62.21 -13.49 -22.14
C GLN A 632 63.23 -12.37 -22.02
#